data_b65c5c6f8b124d5cbd389a55b7b6f9e4
#
_entry.id   b65c5c6f8b124d5cbd389a55b7b6f9e4
#
_cell.length_a   1.000
_cell.length_b   1.000
_cell.length_c   1.000
_cell.angle_alpha   90.00
_cell.angle_beta   90.00
_cell.angle_gamma   90.00
#
_symmetry.space_group_name_H-M   'P 1'
#
loop_
_entity.id
_entity.type
_entity.pdbx_description
1 polymer ?
#
loop_
_entity_poly.entity_id
_entity_poly.type
_entity_poly.pdbx_seq_one_letter_code
_entity_poly.pdbx_strand_id
1 'polypeptide(L)'
;MMRRVVLLSLALLPLLAMAQFNVDRLIMSGRSALYYEDYVLAIQHFNRAIDSKPYLYEPWFYRGVAKFYLDDFAGAERDCSEAISLNPYVTGIYELRGLCRIRLKKFESAISDYDRALKDEPTAQNFWFNRMLCRLELKDYDQVHLDLDTIISKWSKNSRAYSVKAGVYLIQKDTTQAAVWLDKALELDPYDVEMWMTRASISLSRQNWKEADEHLSRVIHLRPKMVGNYLNRAICRLNTNNLRGAMSDYDTALELDPDNFLAHYNRGSLRVQVGDYNRAITDFDYVIRMEPNNVMAIYNRAQLLHKTGDLRGAIRDYTKVIDQYPNFWIGLQNRAECYRRLGMTNQAELDEFRIFKAQMDKHIGIQPRWTLSQIRQTRKKSEIDMSKYNQIVVEDEETVEHEYEFEYENIYRGKVQHRKVEIEEMPMYHLSYIRYANLIKSYQVFDALVETFNQKEKPRHKVYLTCNPNSLSEQQSTAVFNIIDSLSADLQQAHDMRTTRTLLLQRAVAYTVVQNFAEAVDDLNTCLEIDPNDVLALWQRAVCTTRLNEMSSSKATDTQIKEAGAIDDLTRVLQADSTNAYVYYDRGNLYLAQENYEKAIADYTSAISHNANIAEAYYNRGLARIKSGKNAEGIDDLSRAGELGIYSAYGMIKKYSQ
;
A
#
# COMPACT_ATOMS: atom_id res chain seq x y z
N MET A 1 28.92 -49.56 44.15
CA MET A 1 27.84 -48.57 43.93
C MET A 1 28.27 -47.39 43.07
N MET A 2 29.36 -46.72 43.31
CA MET A 2 29.88 -45.58 42.51
C MET A 2 30.04 -45.86 41.00
N ARG A 3 30.63 -47.02 40.60
CA ARG A 3 30.80 -47.38 39.17
C ARG A 3 29.48 -47.54 38.40
N ARG A 4 28.39 -47.98 39.07
CA ARG A 4 27.05 -48.08 38.43
C ARG A 4 26.37 -46.70 38.28
N VAL A 5 26.62 -45.80 39.21
CA VAL A 5 26.11 -44.43 39.13
C VAL A 5 26.82 -43.62 38.01
N VAL A 6 28.13 -43.79 37.87
CA VAL A 6 28.94 -43.18 36.82
C VAL A 6 28.56 -43.72 35.43
N LEU A 7 28.29 -45.04 35.32
CA LEU A 7 27.82 -45.64 34.06
C LEU A 7 26.38 -45.18 33.68
N LEU A 8 25.50 -45.00 34.66
CA LEU A 8 24.15 -44.44 34.42
C LEU A 8 24.21 -42.96 34.03
N SER A 9 25.09 -42.16 34.65
CA SER A 9 25.28 -40.76 34.27
C SER A 9 25.91 -40.60 32.89
N LEU A 10 26.86 -41.49 32.51
CA LEU A 10 27.44 -41.52 31.15
C LEU A 10 26.43 -42.01 30.10
N ALA A 11 25.50 -42.91 30.44
CA ALA A 11 24.42 -43.36 29.54
C ALA A 11 23.30 -42.32 29.36
N LEU A 12 23.10 -41.42 30.30
CA LEU A 12 22.14 -40.31 30.22
C LEU A 12 22.68 -39.08 29.46
N LEU A 13 23.99 -38.90 29.38
CA LEU A 13 24.63 -37.82 28.61
C LEU A 13 24.24 -37.77 27.13
N PRO A 14 24.21 -38.88 26.36
CA PRO A 14 23.76 -38.85 24.97
C PRO A 14 22.25 -38.59 24.83
N LEU A 15 21.43 -38.98 25.81
CA LEU A 15 19.98 -38.65 25.80
C LEU A 15 19.72 -37.18 26.07
N LEU A 16 20.53 -36.51 26.89
CA LEU A 16 20.50 -35.07 27.09
C LEU A 16 21.04 -34.30 25.87
N ALA A 17 22.05 -34.89 25.15
CA ALA A 17 22.57 -34.29 23.92
C ALA A 17 21.62 -34.42 22.71
N MET A 18 20.74 -35.43 22.70
CA MET A 18 19.73 -35.60 21.64
C MET A 18 18.55 -34.65 21.81
N ALA A 19 18.35 -34.02 22.99
CA ALA A 19 17.28 -33.04 23.25
C ALA A 19 17.70 -31.61 22.94
N GLN A 20 18.94 -31.32 22.58
CA GLN A 20 19.33 -30.01 22.10
C GLN A 20 18.79 -29.81 20.68
N PHE A 21 17.84 -28.91 20.52
CA PHE A 21 17.48 -28.40 19.20
C PHE A 21 18.76 -27.97 18.50
N ASN A 22 19.06 -28.62 17.38
CA ASN A 22 20.24 -28.25 16.59
C ASN A 22 19.87 -26.89 15.90
N VAL A 23 20.29 -25.80 16.56
CA VAL A 23 20.01 -24.45 16.08
C VAL A 23 20.59 -24.20 14.69
N ASP A 24 21.74 -24.81 14.39
CA ASP A 24 22.36 -24.74 13.05
C ASP A 24 21.42 -25.33 11.99
N ARG A 25 20.73 -26.44 12.31
CA ARG A 25 19.73 -27.03 11.43
C ARG A 25 18.53 -26.10 11.23
N LEU A 26 18.08 -25.41 12.28
CA LEU A 26 17.00 -24.43 12.16
C LEU A 26 17.41 -23.24 11.26
N ILE A 27 18.64 -22.74 11.43
CA ILE A 27 19.18 -21.66 10.59
C ILE A 27 19.29 -22.13 9.13
N MET A 28 19.81 -23.34 8.89
CA MET A 28 19.88 -23.89 7.53
C MET A 28 18.52 -24.09 6.90
N SER A 29 17.54 -24.61 7.65
CA SER A 29 16.16 -24.78 7.16
C SER A 29 15.50 -23.43 6.86
N GLY A 30 15.73 -22.42 7.69
CA GLY A 30 15.25 -21.06 7.46
C GLY A 30 15.88 -20.42 6.21
N ARG A 31 17.19 -20.60 6.01
CA ARG A 31 17.88 -20.13 4.80
C ARG A 31 17.40 -20.86 3.54
N SER A 32 17.12 -22.17 3.65
CA SER A 32 16.52 -22.92 2.55
C SER A 32 15.12 -22.39 2.21
N ALA A 33 14.29 -22.08 3.23
CA ALA A 33 12.98 -21.48 3.02
C ALA A 33 13.09 -20.09 2.36
N LEU A 34 14.07 -19.25 2.74
CA LEU A 34 14.35 -17.97 2.06
C LEU A 34 14.70 -18.18 0.59
N TYR A 35 15.54 -19.15 0.28
CA TYR A 35 15.94 -19.45 -1.10
C TYR A 35 14.74 -19.86 -1.97
N TYR A 36 13.76 -20.55 -1.38
CA TYR A 36 12.52 -20.93 -2.05
C TYR A 36 11.40 -19.89 -1.88
N GLU A 37 11.73 -18.69 -1.40
CA GLU A 37 10.79 -17.57 -1.22
C GLU A 37 9.63 -17.86 -0.26
N ASP A 38 9.74 -18.88 0.59
CA ASP A 38 8.79 -19.16 1.67
C ASP A 38 9.19 -18.36 2.93
N TYR A 39 8.93 -17.05 2.88
CA TYR A 39 9.36 -16.12 3.91
C TYR A 39 8.71 -16.39 5.27
N VAL A 40 7.46 -16.82 5.29
CA VAL A 40 6.75 -17.14 6.54
C VAL A 40 7.33 -18.38 7.21
N LEU A 41 7.61 -19.44 6.43
CA LEU A 41 8.28 -20.63 6.95
C LEU A 41 9.71 -20.30 7.43
N ALA A 42 10.42 -19.43 6.72
CA ALA A 42 11.72 -18.95 7.15
C ALA A 42 11.65 -18.29 8.53
N ILE A 43 10.68 -17.38 8.74
CA ILE A 43 10.45 -16.72 10.03
C ILE A 43 10.14 -17.74 11.13
N GLN A 44 9.34 -18.78 10.86
CA GLN A 44 9.07 -19.84 11.83
C GLN A 44 10.35 -20.53 12.32
N HIS A 45 11.25 -20.85 11.40
CA HIS A 45 12.53 -21.45 11.75
C HIS A 45 13.42 -20.48 12.54
N PHE A 46 13.50 -19.21 12.12
CA PHE A 46 14.34 -18.23 12.81
C PHE A 46 13.78 -17.84 14.18
N ASN A 47 12.45 -17.74 14.34
CA ASN A 47 11.83 -17.52 15.66
C ASN A 47 12.27 -18.61 16.67
N ARG A 48 12.26 -19.88 16.25
CA ARG A 48 12.68 -21.00 17.09
C ARG A 48 14.19 -20.97 17.36
N ALA A 49 14.99 -20.54 16.39
CA ALA A 49 16.43 -20.39 16.56
C ALA A 49 16.76 -19.28 17.56
N ILE A 50 16.09 -18.13 17.46
CA ILE A 50 16.22 -16.97 18.36
C ILE A 50 15.78 -17.36 19.80
N ASP A 51 14.63 -18.03 19.94
CA ASP A 51 14.13 -18.48 21.25
C ASP A 51 15.11 -19.43 21.95
N SER A 52 15.84 -20.25 21.15
CA SER A 52 16.83 -21.21 21.68
C SER A 52 18.19 -20.56 21.97
N LYS A 53 18.67 -19.65 21.09
CA LYS A 53 19.98 -18.98 21.21
C LYS A 53 19.87 -17.52 20.73
N PRO A 54 19.37 -16.62 21.56
CA PRO A 54 19.13 -15.21 21.17
C PRO A 54 20.41 -14.41 20.93
N TYR A 55 21.56 -14.92 21.35
CA TYR A 55 22.88 -14.27 21.19
C TYR A 55 23.54 -14.50 19.83
N LEU A 56 22.94 -15.28 18.92
CA LEU A 56 23.40 -15.48 17.56
C LEU A 56 22.83 -14.39 16.65
N TYR A 57 23.65 -13.68 15.89
CA TYR A 57 23.21 -12.60 15.00
C TYR A 57 22.51 -13.11 13.72
N GLU A 58 22.89 -14.28 13.20
CA GLU A 58 22.40 -14.82 11.93
C GLU A 58 20.88 -15.02 11.91
N PRO A 59 20.24 -15.63 12.92
CA PRO A 59 18.79 -15.78 12.91
C PRO A 59 18.04 -14.45 12.88
N TRP A 60 18.54 -13.43 13.59
CA TRP A 60 17.97 -12.08 13.56
C TRP A 60 18.11 -11.46 12.16
N PHE A 61 19.32 -11.51 11.60
CA PHE A 61 19.57 -10.98 10.25
C PHE A 61 18.69 -11.64 9.20
N TYR A 62 18.66 -12.97 9.13
CA TYR A 62 17.85 -13.67 8.13
C TYR A 62 16.35 -13.53 8.36
N ARG A 63 15.89 -13.38 9.62
CA ARG A 63 14.49 -13.03 9.89
C ARG A 63 14.17 -11.61 9.40
N GLY A 64 15.09 -10.68 9.57
CA GLY A 64 15.00 -9.36 8.98
C GLY A 64 14.88 -9.38 7.46
N VAL A 65 15.67 -10.23 6.77
CA VAL A 65 15.54 -10.45 5.32
C VAL A 65 14.13 -10.96 4.96
N ALA A 66 13.62 -11.98 5.66
CA ALA A 66 12.29 -12.52 5.40
C ALA A 66 11.19 -11.47 5.60
N LYS A 67 11.28 -10.68 6.67
CA LYS A 67 10.35 -9.58 6.96
C LYS A 67 10.39 -8.49 5.91
N PHE A 68 11.58 -8.15 5.40
CA PHE A 68 11.74 -7.16 4.32
C PHE A 68 10.95 -7.54 3.07
N TYR A 69 11.01 -8.81 2.66
CA TYR A 69 10.23 -9.31 1.51
C TYR A 69 8.72 -9.44 1.78
N LEU A 70 8.31 -9.40 3.04
CA LEU A 70 6.91 -9.33 3.44
C LEU A 70 6.42 -7.90 3.73
N ASP A 71 7.21 -6.87 3.33
CA ASP A 71 6.95 -5.46 3.54
C ASP A 71 6.87 -5.01 5.02
N ASP A 72 7.33 -5.88 5.95
CA ASP A 72 7.50 -5.55 7.37
C ASP A 72 8.84 -4.83 7.59
N PHE A 73 8.96 -3.62 7.06
CA PHE A 73 10.20 -2.85 7.12
C PHE A 73 10.58 -2.42 8.54
N ALA A 74 9.59 -2.14 9.40
CA ALA A 74 9.83 -1.77 10.79
C ALA A 74 10.34 -2.96 11.62
N GLY A 75 9.73 -4.13 11.44
CA GLY A 75 10.20 -5.36 12.06
C GLY A 75 11.59 -5.80 11.56
N ALA A 76 11.85 -5.63 10.26
CA ALA A 76 13.16 -5.90 9.68
C ALA A 76 14.24 -4.94 10.20
N GLU A 77 13.94 -3.64 10.36
CA GLU A 77 14.86 -2.66 10.97
C GLU A 77 15.23 -3.04 12.41
N ARG A 78 14.25 -3.49 13.22
CA ARG A 78 14.49 -3.97 14.60
C ARG A 78 15.40 -5.19 14.60
N ASP A 79 15.08 -6.20 13.77
CA ASP A 79 15.88 -7.43 13.68
C ASP A 79 17.32 -7.14 13.22
N CYS A 80 17.51 -6.26 12.24
CA CYS A 80 18.85 -5.81 11.83
C CYS A 80 19.57 -5.06 12.96
N SER A 81 18.86 -4.24 13.73
CA SER A 81 19.48 -3.51 14.84
C SER A 81 19.94 -4.45 15.95
N GLU A 82 19.18 -5.50 16.25
CA GLU A 82 19.59 -6.55 17.18
C GLU A 82 20.78 -7.35 16.63
N ALA A 83 20.75 -7.73 15.34
CA ALA A 83 21.85 -8.42 14.70
C ALA A 83 23.15 -7.58 14.72
N ILE A 84 23.09 -6.26 14.52
CA ILE A 84 24.24 -5.36 14.62
C ILE A 84 24.76 -5.27 16.06
N SER A 85 23.87 -5.26 17.06
CA SER A 85 24.30 -5.25 18.47
C SER A 85 25.10 -6.47 18.85
N LEU A 86 24.76 -7.62 18.23
CA LEU A 86 25.44 -8.90 18.45
C LEU A 86 26.70 -9.04 17.60
N ASN A 87 26.69 -8.54 16.35
CA ASN A 87 27.86 -8.56 15.47
C ASN A 87 27.91 -7.33 14.55
N PRO A 88 28.69 -6.28 14.91
CA PRO A 88 28.74 -5.02 14.16
C PRO A 88 29.66 -5.07 12.93
N TYR A 89 30.26 -6.21 12.57
CA TYR A 89 31.23 -6.33 11.49
C TYR A 89 30.65 -6.88 10.18
N VAL A 90 29.35 -7.16 10.13
CA VAL A 90 28.69 -7.72 8.95
C VAL A 90 28.05 -6.63 8.13
N THR A 91 28.67 -6.22 7.04
CA THR A 91 28.26 -5.10 6.18
C THR A 91 26.84 -5.28 5.63
N GLY A 92 26.44 -6.49 5.24
CA GLY A 92 25.12 -6.76 4.69
C GLY A 92 23.95 -6.47 5.65
N ILE A 93 24.21 -6.43 6.97
CA ILE A 93 23.16 -6.07 7.94
C ILE A 93 22.87 -4.57 7.88
N TYR A 94 23.91 -3.73 7.73
CA TYR A 94 23.75 -2.28 7.53
C TYR A 94 23.07 -1.96 6.20
N GLU A 95 23.40 -2.71 5.14
CA GLU A 95 22.71 -2.59 3.85
C GLU A 95 21.21 -2.83 3.99
N LEU A 96 20.82 -3.97 4.56
CA LEU A 96 19.41 -4.31 4.76
C LEU A 96 18.70 -3.29 5.65
N ARG A 97 19.34 -2.86 6.77
CA ARG A 97 18.74 -1.85 7.65
C ARG A 97 18.60 -0.51 6.95
N GLY A 98 19.60 -0.12 6.15
CA GLY A 98 19.54 1.08 5.31
C GLY A 98 18.40 1.04 4.32
N LEU A 99 18.17 -0.10 3.64
CA LEU A 99 17.02 -0.30 2.74
C LEU A 99 15.69 -0.21 3.49
N CYS A 100 15.57 -0.83 4.68
CA CYS A 100 14.38 -0.70 5.53
C CYS A 100 14.11 0.77 5.88
N ARG A 101 15.16 1.52 6.25
CA ARG A 101 15.07 2.94 6.62
C ARG A 101 14.68 3.83 5.44
N ILE A 102 15.11 3.51 4.22
CA ILE A 102 14.65 4.19 3.00
C ILE A 102 13.15 3.99 2.83
N ARG A 103 12.65 2.75 2.93
CA ARG A 103 11.22 2.44 2.86
C ARG A 103 10.40 3.12 3.94
N LEU A 104 10.97 3.28 5.13
CA LEU A 104 10.38 4.00 6.26
C LEU A 104 10.59 5.52 6.21
N LYS A 105 11.20 6.06 5.15
CA LYS A 105 11.55 7.48 4.98
C LYS A 105 12.44 8.05 6.08
N LYS A 106 13.25 7.20 6.73
CA LYS A 106 14.24 7.56 7.76
C LYS A 106 15.61 7.81 7.11
N PHE A 107 15.70 8.80 6.23
CA PHE A 107 16.83 8.98 5.32
C PHE A 107 18.15 9.28 6.03
N GLU A 108 18.17 10.13 7.08
CA GLU A 108 19.39 10.44 7.84
C GLU A 108 19.98 9.18 8.51
N SER A 109 19.08 8.33 9.07
CA SER A 109 19.49 7.08 9.69
C SER A 109 20.02 6.08 8.65
N ALA A 110 19.43 6.07 7.44
CA ALA A 110 19.91 5.24 6.33
C ALA A 110 21.30 5.69 5.85
N ILE A 111 21.55 7.02 5.73
CA ILE A 111 22.86 7.56 5.39
C ILE A 111 23.93 7.09 6.38
N SER A 112 23.62 7.10 7.69
CA SER A 112 24.56 6.61 8.72
C SER A 112 24.90 5.14 8.56
N ASP A 113 23.94 4.29 8.14
CA ASP A 113 24.19 2.88 7.86
C ASP A 113 25.08 2.71 6.62
N TYR A 114 24.81 3.44 5.52
CA TYR A 114 25.65 3.38 4.33
C TYR A 114 27.03 3.98 4.56
N ASP A 115 27.16 5.02 5.39
CA ASP A 115 28.48 5.56 5.79
C ASP A 115 29.29 4.50 6.53
N ARG A 116 28.65 3.69 7.39
CA ARG A 116 29.31 2.59 8.09
C ARG A 116 29.68 1.46 7.12
N ALA A 117 28.76 1.07 6.23
CA ALA A 117 28.99 0.03 5.23
C ALA A 117 30.13 0.42 4.26
N LEU A 118 30.21 1.66 3.80
CA LEU A 118 31.22 2.18 2.88
C LEU A 118 32.62 2.25 3.50
N LYS A 119 32.75 2.28 4.85
CA LYS A 119 34.06 2.19 5.51
C LYS A 119 34.69 0.80 5.32
N ASP A 120 33.87 -0.24 5.34
CA ASP A 120 34.33 -1.62 5.22
C ASP A 120 34.38 -2.06 3.74
N GLU A 121 33.39 -1.64 2.93
CA GLU A 121 33.26 -1.99 1.52
C GLU A 121 33.17 -0.72 0.61
N PRO A 122 34.27 0.03 0.44
CA PRO A 122 34.27 1.28 -0.34
C PRO A 122 34.07 1.09 -1.85
N THR A 123 34.10 -0.16 -2.32
CA THR A 123 33.88 -0.54 -3.72
C THR A 123 32.46 -1.07 -4.00
N ALA A 124 31.59 -1.14 -3.01
CA ALA A 124 30.20 -1.53 -3.18
C ALA A 124 29.40 -0.37 -3.82
N GLN A 125 29.13 -0.47 -5.11
CA GLN A 125 28.49 0.58 -5.89
C GLN A 125 27.08 0.90 -5.42
N ASN A 126 26.31 -0.13 -5.04
CA ASN A 126 24.94 -0.01 -4.52
C ASN A 126 24.88 0.86 -3.25
N PHE A 127 25.87 0.81 -2.36
CA PHE A 127 25.87 1.63 -1.14
C PHE A 127 26.02 3.12 -1.46
N TRP A 128 26.86 3.46 -2.44
CA TRP A 128 27.00 4.83 -2.91
C TRP A 128 25.70 5.36 -3.51
N PHE A 129 25.03 4.56 -4.37
CA PHE A 129 23.77 4.95 -4.97
C PHE A 129 22.65 5.09 -3.93
N ASN A 130 22.54 4.17 -2.98
CA ASN A 130 21.51 4.22 -1.94
C ASN A 130 21.74 5.42 -1.00
N ARG A 131 22.98 5.72 -0.63
CA ARG A 131 23.31 6.92 0.16
C ARG A 131 22.96 8.20 -0.60
N MET A 132 23.36 8.28 -1.86
CA MET A 132 23.04 9.39 -2.75
C MET A 132 21.53 9.60 -2.88
N LEU A 133 20.75 8.50 -3.02
CA LEU A 133 19.29 8.58 -3.06
C LEU A 133 18.72 9.19 -1.77
N CYS A 134 19.20 8.76 -0.60
CA CYS A 134 18.77 9.34 0.67
C CYS A 134 19.08 10.85 0.76
N ARG A 135 20.26 11.27 0.29
CA ARG A 135 20.64 12.68 0.24
C ARG A 135 19.78 13.48 -0.74
N LEU A 136 19.40 12.86 -1.86
CA LEU A 136 18.50 13.46 -2.85
C LEU A 136 17.12 13.72 -2.25
N GLU A 137 16.55 12.76 -1.52
CA GLU A 137 15.28 12.91 -0.82
C GLU A 137 15.32 14.01 0.25
N LEU A 138 16.46 14.19 0.91
CA LEU A 138 16.70 15.29 1.85
C LEU A 138 17.03 16.61 1.15
N LYS A 139 17.13 16.63 -0.19
CA LYS A 139 17.50 17.79 -1.01
C LYS A 139 18.89 18.36 -0.71
N ASP A 140 19.78 17.52 -0.20
CA ASP A 140 21.20 17.88 0.04
C ASP A 140 22.00 17.70 -1.26
N TYR A 141 21.75 18.58 -2.21
CA TYR A 141 22.28 18.48 -3.58
C TYR A 141 23.82 18.54 -3.62
N ASP A 142 24.45 19.26 -2.71
CA ASP A 142 25.90 19.36 -2.65
C ASP A 142 26.53 17.98 -2.37
N GLN A 143 25.99 17.28 -1.40
CA GLN A 143 26.45 15.93 -1.07
C GLN A 143 26.07 14.91 -2.13
N VAL A 144 24.92 15.09 -2.81
CA VAL A 144 24.51 14.25 -3.96
C VAL A 144 25.56 14.37 -5.07
N HIS A 145 25.99 15.58 -5.42
CA HIS A 145 27.02 15.80 -6.44
C HIS A 145 28.36 15.15 -6.05
N LEU A 146 28.76 15.24 -4.78
CA LEU A 146 30.02 14.62 -4.29
C LEU A 146 29.95 13.08 -4.39
N ASP A 147 28.80 12.47 -4.02
CA ASP A 147 28.61 11.03 -4.17
C ASP A 147 28.66 10.61 -5.65
N LEU A 148 27.96 11.34 -6.53
CA LEU A 148 27.96 11.07 -7.97
C LEU A 148 29.33 11.25 -8.60
N ASP A 149 30.10 12.27 -8.20
CA ASP A 149 31.47 12.46 -8.67
C ASP A 149 32.38 11.31 -8.23
N THR A 150 32.20 10.81 -7.03
CA THR A 150 32.90 9.62 -6.55
C THR A 150 32.52 8.37 -7.35
N ILE A 151 31.21 8.16 -7.61
CA ILE A 151 30.73 7.05 -8.42
C ILE A 151 31.31 7.12 -9.83
N ILE A 152 31.25 8.28 -10.48
CA ILE A 152 31.75 8.49 -11.84
C ILE A 152 33.30 8.29 -11.91
N SER A 153 34.02 8.74 -10.90
CA SER A 153 35.48 8.58 -10.85
C SER A 153 35.91 7.11 -10.70
N LYS A 154 35.16 6.34 -9.89
CA LYS A 154 35.46 4.91 -9.64
C LYS A 154 34.92 4.00 -10.75
N TRP A 155 33.78 4.35 -11.34
CA TRP A 155 33.07 3.54 -12.37
C TRP A 155 32.71 4.40 -13.57
N SER A 156 33.70 4.88 -14.28
CA SER A 156 33.58 5.83 -15.40
C SER A 156 32.72 5.32 -16.59
N LYS A 157 32.46 4.02 -16.68
CA LYS A 157 31.60 3.42 -17.72
C LYS A 157 30.15 3.22 -17.29
N ASN A 158 29.76 3.67 -16.09
CA ASN A 158 28.41 3.56 -15.62
C ASN A 158 27.53 4.71 -16.13
N SER A 159 26.87 4.51 -17.28
CA SER A 159 25.96 5.50 -17.89
C SER A 159 24.89 6.02 -16.93
N ARG A 160 24.37 5.14 -16.04
CA ARG A 160 23.36 5.48 -15.04
C ARG A 160 23.82 6.58 -14.07
N ALA A 161 25.10 6.61 -13.68
CA ALA A 161 25.60 7.66 -12.80
C ALA A 161 25.56 9.04 -13.46
N TYR A 162 25.86 9.10 -14.76
CA TYR A 162 25.80 10.34 -15.54
C TYR A 162 24.35 10.78 -15.74
N SER A 163 23.41 9.85 -16.05
CA SER A 163 22.00 10.19 -16.21
C SER A 163 21.36 10.67 -14.92
N VAL A 164 21.66 10.02 -13.78
CA VAL A 164 21.19 10.47 -12.46
C VAL A 164 21.74 11.87 -12.15
N LYS A 165 23.01 12.13 -12.46
CA LYS A 165 23.59 13.48 -12.27
C LYS A 165 22.89 14.54 -13.11
N ALA A 166 22.53 14.21 -14.35
CA ALA A 166 21.72 15.08 -15.19
C ALA A 166 20.33 15.32 -14.59
N GLY A 167 19.68 14.25 -14.04
CA GLY A 167 18.40 14.37 -13.35
C GLY A 167 18.44 15.31 -12.15
N VAL A 168 19.51 15.27 -11.37
CA VAL A 168 19.70 16.19 -10.24
C VAL A 168 19.79 17.65 -10.73
N TYR A 169 20.50 17.92 -11.82
CA TYR A 169 20.54 19.26 -12.42
C TYR A 169 19.18 19.71 -12.95
N LEU A 170 18.35 18.77 -13.48
CA LEU A 170 16.97 19.10 -13.88
C LEU A 170 16.10 19.51 -12.68
N ILE A 171 16.22 18.80 -11.55
CA ILE A 171 15.53 19.17 -10.31
C ILE A 171 15.97 20.57 -9.85
N GLN A 172 17.25 20.91 -10.01
CA GLN A 172 17.82 22.24 -9.72
C GLN A 172 17.46 23.28 -10.81
N LYS A 173 16.73 22.90 -11.87
CA LYS A 173 16.37 23.72 -13.03
C LYS A 173 17.55 24.18 -13.89
N ASP A 174 18.73 23.58 -13.72
CA ASP A 174 19.88 23.81 -14.59
C ASP A 174 19.88 22.86 -15.78
N THR A 175 19.03 23.17 -16.76
CA THR A 175 18.91 22.36 -17.99
C THR A 175 20.22 22.32 -18.77
N THR A 176 21.14 23.33 -18.59
CA THR A 176 22.40 23.40 -19.32
C THR A 176 23.38 22.32 -18.86
N GLN A 177 23.58 22.22 -17.56
CA GLN A 177 24.40 21.13 -17.02
C GLN A 177 23.75 19.78 -17.24
N ALA A 178 22.40 19.68 -17.11
CA ALA A 178 21.68 18.47 -17.38
C ALA A 178 21.95 17.92 -18.79
N ALA A 179 21.89 18.79 -19.82
CA ALA A 179 22.19 18.38 -21.20
C ALA A 179 23.61 17.84 -21.35
N VAL A 180 24.61 18.52 -20.77
CA VAL A 180 26.04 18.08 -20.82
C VAL A 180 26.23 16.69 -20.22
N TRP A 181 25.56 16.42 -19.08
CA TRP A 181 25.68 15.12 -18.41
C TRP A 181 24.89 14.03 -19.12
N LEU A 182 23.72 14.35 -19.73
CA LEU A 182 23.00 13.42 -20.59
C LEU A 182 23.79 13.06 -21.85
N ASP A 183 24.44 14.03 -22.49
CA ASP A 183 25.26 13.76 -23.68
C ASP A 183 26.40 12.76 -23.34
N LYS A 184 27.05 12.91 -22.19
CA LYS A 184 28.04 11.93 -21.71
C LYS A 184 27.43 10.55 -21.38
N ALA A 185 26.22 10.53 -20.82
CA ALA A 185 25.53 9.28 -20.54
C ALA A 185 25.19 8.53 -21.85
N LEU A 186 24.73 9.25 -22.87
CA LEU A 186 24.37 8.73 -24.19
C LEU A 186 25.61 8.32 -25.03
N GLU A 187 26.77 8.91 -24.79
CA GLU A 187 28.05 8.41 -25.37
C GLU A 187 28.38 6.99 -24.83
N LEU A 188 28.01 6.69 -23.59
CA LEU A 188 28.26 5.39 -22.96
C LEU A 188 27.18 4.38 -23.27
N ASP A 189 25.91 4.81 -23.32
CA ASP A 189 24.76 3.98 -23.65
C ASP A 189 23.84 4.69 -24.66
N PRO A 190 24.12 4.54 -25.98
CA PRO A 190 23.35 5.18 -27.03
C PRO A 190 21.98 4.51 -27.29
N TYR A 191 21.65 3.42 -26.57
CA TYR A 191 20.42 2.68 -26.73
C TYR A 191 19.39 2.95 -25.62
N ASP A 192 19.73 3.76 -24.63
CA ASP A 192 18.81 4.16 -23.57
C ASP A 192 17.80 5.18 -24.10
N VAL A 193 16.57 4.75 -24.24
CA VAL A 193 15.47 5.57 -24.77
C VAL A 193 15.09 6.69 -23.83
N GLU A 194 15.07 6.45 -22.53
CA GLU A 194 14.67 7.45 -21.51
C GLU A 194 15.66 8.63 -21.49
N MET A 195 16.95 8.36 -21.65
CA MET A 195 17.95 9.42 -21.76
C MET A 195 17.74 10.26 -23.03
N TRP A 196 17.44 9.62 -24.18
CA TRP A 196 17.13 10.34 -25.43
C TRP A 196 15.84 11.16 -25.29
N MET A 197 14.79 10.61 -24.65
CA MET A 197 13.54 11.34 -24.40
C MET A 197 13.79 12.57 -23.52
N THR A 198 14.53 12.41 -22.43
CA THR A 198 14.90 13.52 -21.54
C THR A 198 15.71 14.58 -22.29
N ARG A 199 16.64 14.17 -23.13
CA ARG A 199 17.46 15.09 -23.94
C ARG A 199 16.61 15.85 -24.98
N ALA A 200 15.66 15.15 -25.61
CA ALA A 200 14.71 15.76 -26.52
C ALA A 200 13.81 16.78 -25.79
N SER A 201 13.32 16.45 -24.61
CA SER A 201 12.50 17.37 -23.79
C SER A 201 13.26 18.64 -23.43
N ILE A 202 14.55 18.56 -23.09
CA ILE A 202 15.39 19.74 -22.86
C ILE A 202 15.49 20.60 -24.14
N SER A 203 15.71 19.99 -25.30
CA SER A 203 15.83 20.72 -26.56
C SER A 203 14.49 21.36 -26.97
N LEU A 204 13.36 20.67 -26.74
CA LEU A 204 12.01 21.21 -26.95
C LEU A 204 11.72 22.39 -26.04
N SER A 205 12.01 22.28 -24.74
CA SER A 205 11.78 23.38 -23.77
C SER A 205 12.59 24.64 -24.08
N ARG A 206 13.73 24.49 -24.72
CA ARG A 206 14.60 25.57 -25.20
C ARG A 206 14.25 26.06 -26.61
N GLN A 207 13.24 25.45 -27.23
CA GLN A 207 12.85 25.72 -28.63
C GLN A 207 14.01 25.48 -29.63
N ASN A 208 14.95 24.59 -29.29
CA ASN A 208 16.01 24.18 -30.19
C ASN A 208 15.48 23.04 -31.10
N TRP A 209 14.63 23.44 -32.03
CA TRP A 209 13.82 22.52 -32.86
C TRP A 209 14.65 21.54 -33.67
N LYS A 210 15.83 21.93 -34.12
CA LYS A 210 16.71 21.09 -34.95
C LYS A 210 17.30 19.94 -34.13
N GLU A 211 17.87 20.25 -32.97
CA GLU A 211 18.40 19.21 -32.06
C GLU A 211 17.27 18.30 -31.56
N ALA A 212 16.11 18.89 -31.24
CA ALA A 212 14.96 18.11 -30.80
C ALA A 212 14.49 17.09 -31.86
N ASP A 213 14.46 17.49 -33.18
CA ASP A 213 14.16 16.55 -34.28
C ASP A 213 15.18 15.39 -34.35
N GLU A 214 16.47 15.71 -34.18
CA GLU A 214 17.54 14.69 -34.17
C GLU A 214 17.39 13.72 -33.00
N HIS A 215 17.15 14.22 -31.78
CA HIS A 215 16.96 13.37 -30.60
C HIS A 215 15.68 12.52 -30.68
N LEU A 216 14.55 13.14 -31.08
CA LEU A 216 13.28 12.40 -31.29
C LEU A 216 13.41 11.35 -32.40
N SER A 217 14.22 11.61 -33.42
CA SER A 217 14.50 10.61 -34.47
C SER A 217 15.24 9.40 -33.91
N ARG A 218 16.11 9.59 -32.92
CA ARG A 218 16.74 8.48 -32.19
C ARG A 218 15.72 7.71 -31.34
N VAL A 219 14.87 8.42 -30.59
CA VAL A 219 13.78 7.79 -29.82
C VAL A 219 12.88 6.95 -30.69
N ILE A 220 12.41 7.50 -31.82
CA ILE A 220 11.55 6.81 -32.79
C ILE A 220 12.25 5.59 -33.40
N HIS A 221 13.55 5.68 -33.67
CA HIS A 221 14.31 4.54 -34.16
C HIS A 221 14.35 3.39 -33.14
N LEU A 222 14.48 3.71 -31.86
CA LEU A 222 14.56 2.73 -30.77
C LEU A 222 13.17 2.20 -30.37
N ARG A 223 12.16 3.07 -30.33
CA ARG A 223 10.77 2.74 -29.98
C ARG A 223 9.80 3.31 -31.03
N PRO A 224 9.59 2.63 -32.16
CA PRO A 224 8.82 3.17 -33.29
C PRO A 224 7.29 3.19 -33.09
N LYS A 225 6.76 2.64 -32.03
CA LYS A 225 5.31 2.58 -31.78
C LYS A 225 4.77 3.71 -30.90
N MET A 226 5.62 4.58 -30.37
CA MET A 226 5.22 5.67 -29.50
C MET A 226 4.71 6.88 -30.31
N VAL A 227 3.40 7.08 -30.31
CA VAL A 227 2.71 8.10 -31.15
C VAL A 227 3.14 9.52 -30.80
N GLY A 228 3.29 9.85 -29.51
CA GLY A 228 3.66 11.18 -29.03
C GLY A 228 4.99 11.68 -29.58
N ASN A 229 5.95 10.78 -29.81
CA ASN A 229 7.26 11.16 -30.36
C ASN A 229 7.15 11.64 -31.82
N TYR A 230 6.26 11.05 -32.64
CA TYR A 230 5.99 11.56 -33.98
C TYR A 230 5.32 12.92 -33.94
N LEU A 231 4.35 13.12 -33.03
CA LEU A 231 3.70 14.43 -32.87
C LEU A 231 4.69 15.51 -32.45
N ASN A 232 5.55 15.23 -31.49
CA ASN A 232 6.58 16.16 -31.03
C ASN A 232 7.60 16.44 -32.14
N ARG A 233 8.01 15.42 -32.91
CA ARG A 233 8.93 15.62 -34.03
C ARG A 233 8.27 16.40 -35.18
N ALA A 234 6.99 16.19 -35.46
CA ALA A 234 6.24 17.00 -36.40
C ALA A 234 6.24 18.50 -36.02
N ILE A 235 6.06 18.81 -34.74
CA ILE A 235 6.16 20.20 -34.22
C ILE A 235 7.56 20.78 -34.49
N CYS A 236 8.61 20.03 -34.24
CA CYS A 236 9.99 20.46 -34.54
C CYS A 236 10.16 20.75 -36.01
N ARG A 237 9.67 19.86 -36.88
CA ARG A 237 9.73 19.97 -38.35
C ARG A 237 8.90 21.13 -38.87
N LEU A 238 7.75 21.44 -38.29
CA LEU A 238 6.97 22.63 -38.60
C LEU A 238 7.78 23.91 -38.33
N ASN A 239 8.39 24.00 -37.13
CA ASN A 239 9.18 25.17 -36.71
C ASN A 239 10.47 25.32 -37.54
N THR A 240 10.97 24.26 -38.15
CA THR A 240 12.13 24.29 -39.07
C THR A 240 11.72 24.39 -40.53
N ASN A 241 10.44 24.64 -40.82
CA ASN A 241 9.83 24.70 -42.16
C ASN A 241 9.98 23.41 -42.99
N ASN A 242 10.16 22.26 -42.32
CA ASN A 242 10.14 20.96 -42.99
C ASN A 242 8.70 20.41 -43.03
N LEU A 243 7.84 21.07 -43.83
CA LEU A 243 6.41 20.77 -43.87
C LEU A 243 6.12 19.34 -44.35
N ARG A 244 6.94 18.81 -45.31
CA ARG A 244 6.79 17.46 -45.83
C ARG A 244 7.12 16.41 -44.75
N GLY A 245 8.19 16.62 -43.98
CA GLY A 245 8.54 15.73 -42.88
C GLY A 245 7.51 15.76 -41.75
N ALA A 246 6.95 16.92 -41.43
CA ALA A 246 5.87 17.04 -40.44
C ALA A 246 4.60 16.30 -40.86
N MET A 247 4.23 16.41 -42.17
CA MET A 247 3.08 15.69 -42.73
C MET A 247 3.27 14.17 -42.61
N SER A 248 4.45 13.67 -42.95
CA SER A 248 4.77 12.24 -42.85
C SER A 248 4.69 11.75 -41.38
N ASP A 249 5.14 12.56 -40.41
CA ASP A 249 5.04 12.19 -38.99
C ASP A 249 3.58 12.12 -38.50
N TYR A 250 2.73 13.08 -38.90
CA TYR A 250 1.31 13.02 -38.57
C TYR A 250 0.60 11.85 -39.26
N ASP A 251 0.97 11.51 -40.49
CA ASP A 251 0.41 10.35 -41.19
C ASP A 251 0.79 9.06 -40.41
N THR A 252 2.07 8.89 -40.02
CA THR A 252 2.51 7.74 -39.23
C THR A 252 1.85 7.70 -37.85
N ALA A 253 1.70 8.85 -37.18
CA ALA A 253 1.01 8.93 -35.92
C ALA A 253 -0.44 8.40 -36.02
N LEU A 254 -1.15 8.72 -37.15
CA LEU A 254 -2.52 8.26 -37.39
C LEU A 254 -2.60 6.84 -37.94
N GLU A 255 -1.51 6.29 -38.50
CA GLU A 255 -1.42 4.86 -38.80
C GLU A 255 -1.29 4.03 -37.51
N LEU A 256 -0.60 4.55 -36.50
CA LEU A 256 -0.42 3.91 -35.21
C LEU A 256 -1.64 4.08 -34.32
N ASP A 257 -2.21 5.27 -34.29
CA ASP A 257 -3.40 5.62 -33.48
C ASP A 257 -4.37 6.44 -34.36
N PRO A 258 -5.30 5.77 -35.10
CA PRO A 258 -6.26 6.41 -35.98
C PRO A 258 -7.21 7.39 -35.28
N ASP A 259 -7.37 7.26 -33.96
CA ASP A 259 -8.27 8.08 -33.17
C ASP A 259 -7.56 9.25 -32.48
N ASN A 260 -6.29 9.49 -32.78
CA ASN A 260 -5.51 10.54 -32.14
C ASN A 260 -6.00 11.94 -32.53
N PHE A 261 -6.65 12.58 -31.59
CA PHE A 261 -7.22 13.91 -31.74
C PHE A 261 -6.19 14.97 -32.15
N LEU A 262 -5.03 15.02 -31.48
CA LEU A 262 -3.98 16.00 -31.75
C LEU A 262 -3.37 15.83 -33.15
N ALA A 263 -3.19 14.59 -33.55
CA ALA A 263 -2.67 14.28 -34.88
C ALA A 263 -3.62 14.77 -35.97
N HIS A 264 -4.92 14.51 -35.90
CA HIS A 264 -5.92 15.01 -36.82
C HIS A 264 -5.96 16.54 -36.86
N TYR A 265 -6.03 17.18 -35.65
CA TYR A 265 -6.08 18.65 -35.58
C TYR A 265 -4.85 19.31 -36.21
N ASN A 266 -3.67 18.85 -35.83
CA ASN A 266 -2.41 19.42 -36.29
C ASN A 266 -2.17 19.14 -37.77
N ARG A 267 -2.50 17.91 -38.26
CA ARG A 267 -2.44 17.60 -39.70
C ARG A 267 -3.41 18.43 -40.52
N GLY A 268 -4.64 18.61 -40.01
CA GLY A 268 -5.63 19.47 -40.64
C GLY A 268 -5.13 20.91 -40.76
N SER A 269 -4.53 21.45 -39.69
CA SER A 269 -3.92 22.80 -39.71
C SER A 269 -2.75 22.89 -40.71
N LEU A 270 -1.89 21.89 -40.78
CA LEU A 270 -0.80 21.85 -41.74
C LEU A 270 -1.34 21.76 -43.20
N ARG A 271 -2.40 20.97 -43.44
CA ARG A 271 -3.06 20.87 -44.76
C ARG A 271 -3.66 22.21 -45.19
N VAL A 272 -4.18 22.99 -44.25
CA VAL A 272 -4.62 24.38 -44.57
C VAL A 272 -3.44 25.23 -45.04
N GLN A 273 -2.29 25.15 -44.36
CA GLN A 273 -1.10 25.92 -44.70
C GLN A 273 -0.55 25.56 -46.11
N VAL A 274 -0.61 24.28 -46.50
CA VAL A 274 -0.14 23.83 -47.80
C VAL A 274 -1.22 23.90 -48.92
N GLY A 275 -2.44 24.36 -48.57
CA GLY A 275 -3.52 24.56 -49.55
C GLY A 275 -4.38 23.33 -49.85
N ASP A 276 -4.21 22.21 -49.13
CA ASP A 276 -5.03 21.00 -49.28
C ASP A 276 -6.31 21.09 -48.44
N TYR A 277 -7.20 21.97 -48.85
CA TYR A 277 -8.40 22.34 -48.08
C TYR A 277 -9.39 21.18 -47.92
N ASN A 278 -9.56 20.35 -48.94
CA ASN A 278 -10.53 19.25 -48.90
C ASN A 278 -10.13 18.18 -47.88
N ARG A 279 -8.85 17.81 -47.83
CA ARG A 279 -8.37 16.84 -46.81
C ARG A 279 -8.29 17.47 -45.45
N ALA A 280 -8.04 18.80 -45.34
CA ALA A 280 -8.10 19.50 -44.05
C ALA A 280 -9.54 19.46 -43.46
N ILE A 281 -10.58 19.65 -44.29
CA ILE A 281 -11.98 19.50 -43.85
C ILE A 281 -12.21 18.11 -43.26
N THR A 282 -11.72 17.05 -43.91
CA THR A 282 -11.87 15.68 -43.40
C THR A 282 -11.22 15.50 -42.02
N ASP A 283 -10.05 16.06 -41.79
CA ASP A 283 -9.38 16.00 -40.48
C ASP A 283 -10.20 16.77 -39.43
N PHE A 284 -10.68 17.98 -39.75
CA PHE A 284 -11.52 18.74 -38.80
C PHE A 284 -12.90 18.07 -38.59
N ASP A 285 -13.46 17.38 -39.59
CA ASP A 285 -14.67 16.57 -39.41
C ASP A 285 -14.46 15.49 -38.37
N TYR A 286 -13.29 14.87 -38.37
CA TYR A 286 -12.92 13.87 -37.39
C TYR A 286 -12.83 14.50 -35.96
N VAL A 287 -12.07 15.57 -35.83
CA VAL A 287 -11.95 16.34 -34.57
C VAL A 287 -13.31 16.72 -34.02
N ILE A 288 -14.20 17.25 -34.84
CA ILE A 288 -15.56 17.70 -34.42
C ILE A 288 -16.45 16.50 -34.07
N ARG A 289 -16.22 15.31 -34.66
CA ARG A 289 -16.93 14.09 -34.26
C ARG A 289 -16.55 13.66 -32.85
N MET A 290 -15.27 13.73 -32.53
CA MET A 290 -14.74 13.37 -31.22
C MET A 290 -15.09 14.44 -30.16
N GLU A 291 -14.94 15.72 -30.54
CA GLU A 291 -15.26 16.87 -29.69
C GLU A 291 -16.28 17.79 -30.37
N PRO A 292 -17.59 17.53 -30.26
CA PRO A 292 -18.63 18.29 -30.95
C PRO A 292 -18.68 19.79 -30.59
N ASN A 293 -18.08 20.15 -29.47
CA ASN A 293 -18.03 21.54 -28.98
C ASN A 293 -16.66 22.20 -29.19
N ASN A 294 -15.75 21.58 -29.95
CA ASN A 294 -14.46 22.17 -30.26
C ASN A 294 -14.57 23.36 -31.19
N VAL A 295 -14.66 24.53 -30.60
CA VAL A 295 -14.92 25.77 -31.33
C VAL A 295 -13.88 26.10 -32.37
N MET A 296 -12.59 25.78 -32.09
CA MET A 296 -11.50 26.03 -33.04
C MET A 296 -11.61 25.14 -34.27
N ALA A 297 -11.86 23.86 -34.08
CA ALA A 297 -12.03 22.93 -35.18
C ALA A 297 -13.27 23.32 -36.02
N ILE A 298 -14.37 23.69 -35.39
CA ILE A 298 -15.58 24.15 -36.08
C ILE A 298 -15.30 25.44 -36.85
N TYR A 299 -14.60 26.41 -36.24
CA TYR A 299 -14.25 27.66 -36.91
C TYR A 299 -13.29 27.44 -38.11
N ASN A 300 -12.26 26.64 -37.93
CA ASN A 300 -11.32 26.31 -39.01
C ASN A 300 -12.05 25.61 -40.18
N ARG A 301 -12.93 24.65 -39.86
CA ARG A 301 -13.75 24.01 -40.88
C ARG A 301 -14.69 24.98 -41.56
N ALA A 302 -15.32 25.89 -40.83
CA ALA A 302 -16.19 26.95 -41.40
C ALA A 302 -15.47 27.82 -42.43
N GLN A 303 -14.21 28.23 -42.12
CA GLN A 303 -13.37 29.00 -43.04
C GLN A 303 -13.05 28.22 -44.32
N LEU A 304 -12.75 26.92 -44.17
CA LEU A 304 -12.43 26.04 -45.28
C LEU A 304 -13.65 25.81 -46.17
N LEU A 305 -14.80 25.51 -45.59
CA LEU A 305 -16.08 25.37 -46.32
C LEU A 305 -16.47 26.68 -47.04
N HIS A 306 -16.22 27.83 -46.42
CA HIS A 306 -16.41 29.13 -47.08
C HIS A 306 -15.48 29.28 -48.26
N LYS A 307 -14.21 28.91 -48.12
CA LYS A 307 -13.19 29.03 -49.17
C LYS A 307 -13.39 28.03 -50.32
N THR A 308 -13.86 26.83 -50.04
CA THR A 308 -14.14 25.76 -51.01
C THR A 308 -15.53 25.90 -51.69
N GLY A 309 -16.38 26.79 -51.20
CA GLY A 309 -17.66 27.11 -51.81
C GLY A 309 -18.87 26.44 -51.17
N ASP A 310 -18.71 25.57 -50.16
CA ASP A 310 -19.88 25.09 -49.37
C ASP A 310 -20.34 26.18 -48.37
N LEU A 311 -20.98 27.17 -48.95
CA LEU A 311 -21.44 28.32 -48.15
C LEU A 311 -22.49 27.95 -47.13
N ARG A 312 -23.34 26.95 -47.39
CA ARG A 312 -24.34 26.48 -46.42
C ARG A 312 -23.72 25.76 -45.22
N GLY A 313 -22.73 24.92 -45.51
CA GLY A 313 -21.90 24.27 -44.46
C GLY A 313 -21.18 25.29 -43.61
N ALA A 314 -20.53 26.26 -44.25
CA ALA A 314 -19.85 27.38 -43.54
C ALA A 314 -20.78 28.15 -42.61
N ILE A 315 -21.98 28.50 -43.08
CA ILE A 315 -23.00 29.23 -42.27
C ILE A 315 -23.39 28.41 -41.03
N ARG A 316 -23.60 27.09 -41.19
CA ARG A 316 -23.95 26.23 -40.04
C ARG A 316 -22.84 26.24 -38.96
N ASP A 317 -21.61 26.13 -39.40
CA ASP A 317 -20.46 26.10 -38.50
C ASP A 317 -20.20 27.49 -37.86
N TYR A 318 -20.21 28.58 -38.65
CA TYR A 318 -20.12 29.93 -38.09
C TYR A 318 -21.23 30.17 -37.08
N THR A 319 -22.44 29.68 -37.30
CA THR A 319 -23.57 29.86 -36.37
C THR A 319 -23.28 29.16 -35.04
N LYS A 320 -22.79 27.91 -35.07
CA LYS A 320 -22.39 27.21 -33.84
C LYS A 320 -21.32 27.97 -33.04
N VAL A 321 -20.35 28.56 -33.72
CA VAL A 321 -19.30 29.37 -33.08
C VAL A 321 -19.90 30.66 -32.49
N ILE A 322 -20.77 31.37 -33.22
CA ILE A 322 -21.39 32.62 -32.81
C ILE A 322 -22.38 32.40 -31.66
N ASP A 323 -23.08 31.27 -31.62
CA ASP A 323 -23.98 30.92 -30.50
C ASP A 323 -23.22 30.74 -29.18
N GLN A 324 -22.00 30.20 -29.27
CA GLN A 324 -21.13 30.06 -28.08
C GLN A 324 -20.39 31.39 -27.75
N TYR A 325 -20.02 32.17 -28.78
CA TYR A 325 -19.26 33.42 -28.67
C TYR A 325 -19.99 34.55 -29.45
N PRO A 326 -21.07 35.15 -28.89
CA PRO A 326 -21.91 36.12 -29.60
C PRO A 326 -21.18 37.38 -30.11
N ASN A 327 -20.03 37.70 -29.54
CA ASN A 327 -19.20 38.86 -29.88
C ASN A 327 -17.98 38.48 -30.75
N PHE A 328 -18.03 37.33 -31.38
CA PHE A 328 -16.98 36.93 -32.32
C PHE A 328 -17.16 37.60 -33.69
N TRP A 329 -16.69 38.85 -33.79
CA TRP A 329 -16.93 39.75 -34.91
C TRP A 329 -16.48 39.20 -36.24
N ILE A 330 -15.32 38.54 -36.31
CA ILE A 330 -14.79 37.93 -37.53
C ILE A 330 -15.71 36.79 -38.01
N GLY A 331 -16.27 36.01 -37.08
CA GLY A 331 -17.24 34.97 -37.41
C GLY A 331 -18.53 35.53 -38.00
N LEU A 332 -19.06 36.63 -37.42
CA LEU A 332 -20.22 37.34 -37.93
C LEU A 332 -19.94 37.92 -39.32
N GLN A 333 -18.77 38.53 -39.53
CA GLN A 333 -18.38 39.08 -40.82
C GLN A 333 -18.31 38.02 -41.90
N ASN A 334 -17.63 36.89 -41.63
CA ASN A 334 -17.49 35.78 -42.54
C ASN A 334 -18.85 35.12 -42.85
N ARG A 335 -19.73 35.01 -41.86
CA ARG A 335 -21.08 34.49 -42.05
C ARG A 335 -21.94 35.44 -42.91
N ALA A 336 -21.87 36.77 -42.70
CA ALA A 336 -22.53 37.75 -43.52
C ALA A 336 -22.08 37.67 -44.97
N GLU A 337 -20.78 37.51 -45.23
CA GLU A 337 -20.24 37.31 -46.58
C GLU A 337 -20.81 36.04 -47.23
N CYS A 338 -20.91 34.93 -46.50
CA CYS A 338 -21.54 33.71 -47.00
C CYS A 338 -23.01 33.94 -47.34
N TYR A 339 -23.76 34.68 -46.51
CA TYR A 339 -25.13 35.03 -46.77
C TYR A 339 -25.28 35.92 -48.04
N ARG A 340 -24.41 36.93 -48.24
CA ARG A 340 -24.39 37.76 -49.43
C ARG A 340 -24.15 36.93 -50.71
N ARG A 341 -23.19 36.03 -50.67
CA ARG A 341 -22.87 35.13 -51.81
C ARG A 341 -24.02 34.18 -52.18
N LEU A 342 -24.90 33.87 -51.23
CA LEU A 342 -26.12 33.08 -51.43
C LEU A 342 -27.37 33.92 -51.77
N GLY A 343 -27.24 35.24 -51.87
CA GLY A 343 -28.36 36.16 -52.13
C GLY A 343 -29.29 36.38 -50.90
N MET A 344 -28.85 35.95 -49.72
CA MET A 344 -29.61 36.07 -48.45
C MET A 344 -29.31 37.41 -47.76
N THR A 345 -29.67 38.55 -48.42
CA THR A 345 -29.28 39.88 -48.03
C THR A 345 -29.76 40.30 -46.62
N ASN A 346 -31.01 39.93 -46.25
CA ASN A 346 -31.56 40.28 -44.93
C ASN A 346 -30.74 39.68 -43.79
N GLN A 347 -30.29 38.44 -43.91
CA GLN A 347 -29.45 37.78 -42.89
C GLN A 347 -28.07 38.42 -42.83
N ALA A 348 -27.48 38.78 -43.97
CA ALA A 348 -26.20 39.46 -44.01
C ALA A 348 -26.27 40.82 -43.32
N GLU A 349 -27.28 41.60 -43.59
CA GLU A 349 -27.51 42.93 -42.96
C GLU A 349 -27.70 42.83 -41.45
N LEU A 350 -28.36 41.78 -40.94
CA LEU A 350 -28.50 41.55 -39.51
C LEU A 350 -27.15 41.34 -38.83
N ASP A 351 -26.28 40.53 -39.39
CA ASP A 351 -24.94 40.30 -38.83
C ASP A 351 -24.05 41.55 -38.90
N GLU A 352 -24.09 42.25 -40.05
CA GLU A 352 -23.39 43.53 -40.26
C GLU A 352 -23.90 44.61 -39.32
N PHE A 353 -25.21 44.71 -39.10
CA PHE A 353 -25.80 45.65 -38.14
C PHE A 353 -25.33 45.35 -36.71
N ARG A 354 -25.21 44.09 -36.32
CA ARG A 354 -24.67 43.73 -34.99
C ARG A 354 -23.24 44.24 -34.84
N ILE A 355 -22.41 44.08 -35.88
CA ILE A 355 -21.01 44.57 -35.87
C ILE A 355 -21.00 46.12 -35.82
N PHE A 356 -21.81 46.77 -36.66
CA PHE A 356 -21.92 48.24 -36.71
C PHE A 356 -22.38 48.80 -35.36
N LYS A 357 -23.41 48.23 -34.77
CA LYS A 357 -23.92 48.66 -33.47
C LYS A 357 -22.83 48.53 -32.36
N ALA A 358 -22.08 47.44 -32.33
CA ALA A 358 -21.01 47.27 -31.36
C ALA A 358 -19.85 48.28 -31.56
N GLN A 359 -19.56 48.67 -32.83
CA GLN A 359 -18.59 49.72 -33.13
C GLN A 359 -19.08 51.09 -32.72
N MET A 360 -20.36 51.40 -32.95
CA MET A 360 -20.98 52.67 -32.55
C MET A 360 -21.06 52.78 -31.01
N ASP A 361 -21.49 51.74 -30.31
CA ASP A 361 -21.54 51.72 -28.84
C ASP A 361 -20.14 51.96 -28.23
N LYS A 362 -19.07 51.52 -28.90
CA LYS A 362 -17.69 51.79 -28.51
C LYS A 362 -17.29 53.26 -28.73
N HIS A 363 -17.73 53.88 -29.84
CA HIS A 363 -17.41 55.27 -30.19
C HIS A 363 -18.20 56.30 -29.37
N ILE A 364 -19.44 55.99 -28.98
CA ILE A 364 -20.33 56.89 -28.21
C ILE A 364 -20.07 56.80 -26.69
N GLY A 365 -19.15 55.91 -26.23
CA GLY A 365 -18.82 55.79 -24.82
C GLY A 365 -19.90 55.16 -23.96
N ILE A 366 -20.94 54.57 -24.56
CA ILE A 366 -21.97 53.76 -23.90
C ILE A 366 -21.44 52.34 -23.74
N GLN A 367 -20.30 52.20 -23.09
CA GLN A 367 -19.89 50.87 -22.61
C GLN A 367 -20.54 50.64 -21.24
N PRO A 368 -21.19 49.49 -21.00
CA PRO A 368 -21.60 49.18 -19.64
C PRO A 368 -20.33 49.21 -18.74
N ARG A 369 -20.43 49.93 -17.62
CA ARG A 369 -19.35 49.94 -16.61
C ARG A 369 -19.27 48.57 -15.97
N TRP A 370 -18.59 47.66 -16.62
CA TRP A 370 -18.34 46.34 -16.08
C TRP A 370 -17.30 46.41 -14.98
N THR A 371 -17.56 45.70 -13.90
CA THR A 371 -16.54 45.49 -12.87
C THR A 371 -15.39 44.68 -13.43
N LEU A 372 -14.21 44.81 -12.86
CA LEU A 372 -13.03 44.04 -13.25
C LEU A 372 -13.26 42.52 -13.26
N SER A 373 -14.13 42.03 -12.39
CA SER A 373 -14.53 40.62 -12.34
C SER A 373 -15.43 40.25 -13.55
N GLN A 374 -16.35 41.10 -13.96
CA GLN A 374 -17.19 40.89 -15.14
C GLN A 374 -16.37 40.98 -16.43
N ILE A 375 -15.39 41.91 -16.49
CA ILE A 375 -14.45 42.00 -17.61
C ILE A 375 -13.59 40.74 -17.70
N ARG A 376 -13.11 40.21 -16.57
CA ARG A 376 -12.35 38.93 -16.51
C ARG A 376 -13.22 37.72 -16.89
N GLN A 377 -14.48 37.65 -16.46
CA GLN A 377 -15.39 36.57 -16.84
C GLN A 377 -15.76 36.64 -18.33
N THR A 378 -15.94 37.83 -18.88
CA THR A 378 -16.28 38.03 -20.30
C THR A 378 -15.07 37.76 -21.18
N ARG A 379 -13.85 38.12 -20.75
CA ARG A 379 -12.59 37.72 -21.43
C ARG A 379 -12.43 36.20 -21.40
N LYS A 380 -12.62 35.55 -20.26
CA LYS A 380 -12.56 34.08 -20.18
C LYS A 380 -13.57 33.36 -21.07
N LYS A 381 -14.74 33.97 -21.34
CA LYS A 381 -15.75 33.44 -22.26
C LYS A 381 -15.50 33.77 -23.74
N SER A 382 -14.63 34.74 -24.02
CA SER A 382 -14.30 35.14 -25.38
C SER A 382 -12.90 34.75 -25.87
N GLU A 383 -12.04 34.28 -24.98
CA GLU A 383 -10.71 33.76 -25.32
C GLU A 383 -10.79 32.23 -25.47
N ILE A 384 -10.58 31.77 -26.68
CA ILE A 384 -10.39 30.37 -26.98
C ILE A 384 -9.02 30.00 -26.43
N ASP A 385 -8.98 29.00 -25.56
CA ASP A 385 -7.73 28.52 -24.97
C ASP A 385 -6.91 27.74 -26.02
N MET A 386 -6.04 28.48 -26.71
CA MET A 386 -5.14 27.94 -27.73
C MET A 386 -4.05 27.05 -27.13
N SER A 387 -3.84 27.07 -25.81
CA SER A 387 -2.78 26.29 -25.17
C SER A 387 -3.02 24.77 -25.24
N LYS A 388 -4.26 24.34 -25.43
CA LYS A 388 -4.61 22.93 -25.56
C LYS A 388 -4.15 22.28 -26.88
N TYR A 389 -3.86 23.07 -27.91
CA TYR A 389 -3.63 22.56 -29.26
C TYR A 389 -2.18 22.53 -29.72
N ASN A 390 -1.29 23.23 -29.03
CA ASN A 390 0.14 23.26 -29.33
C ASN A 390 0.99 22.65 -28.19
N GLN A 391 0.42 21.69 -27.45
CA GLN A 391 1.14 21.06 -26.35
C GLN A 391 2.15 20.02 -26.89
N ILE A 392 3.34 20.07 -26.31
CA ILE A 392 4.26 18.93 -26.37
C ILE A 392 3.58 17.77 -25.66
N VAL A 393 3.40 16.68 -26.34
CA VAL A 393 2.78 15.47 -25.78
C VAL A 393 3.80 14.83 -24.84
N VAL A 394 3.52 14.90 -23.55
CA VAL A 394 4.18 14.02 -22.57
C VAL A 394 3.34 12.76 -22.59
N GLU A 395 3.86 11.68 -23.17
CA GLU A 395 3.23 10.37 -22.97
C GLU A 395 3.37 10.06 -21.49
N ASP A 396 2.23 9.77 -20.84
CA ASP A 396 2.26 9.08 -19.58
C ASP A 396 3.07 7.80 -19.79
N GLU A 397 4.02 7.52 -18.91
CA GLU A 397 4.66 6.20 -18.88
C GLU A 397 3.52 5.19 -19.03
N GLU A 398 3.57 4.38 -20.12
CA GLU A 398 2.73 3.20 -20.13
C GLU A 398 2.96 2.57 -18.75
N THR A 399 1.95 2.64 -17.89
CA THR A 399 1.87 1.69 -16.80
C THR A 399 1.92 0.37 -17.52
N VAL A 400 3.13 -0.21 -17.59
CA VAL A 400 3.32 -1.59 -17.95
C VAL A 400 2.53 -2.28 -16.85
N GLU A 401 1.23 -2.48 -17.09
CA GLU A 401 0.51 -3.52 -16.42
C GLU A 401 1.41 -4.72 -16.62
N HIS A 402 2.09 -5.12 -15.57
CA HIS A 402 2.77 -6.39 -15.54
C HIS A 402 1.66 -7.45 -15.70
N GLU A 403 1.25 -7.65 -16.95
CA GLU A 403 0.30 -8.68 -17.39
C GLU A 403 0.81 -10.09 -17.06
N TYR A 404 1.89 -10.20 -16.31
CA TYR A 404 2.52 -11.44 -15.90
C TYR A 404 2.80 -11.56 -14.41
N GLU A 405 2.04 -10.90 -13.54
CA GLU A 405 1.72 -11.54 -12.30
C GLU A 405 0.71 -12.66 -12.61
N PHE A 406 1.21 -13.71 -13.23
CA PHE A 406 0.57 -15.00 -13.09
C PHE A 406 0.44 -15.21 -11.59
N GLU A 407 -0.77 -15.10 -11.06
CA GLU A 407 -1.15 -15.73 -9.80
C GLU A 407 -0.90 -17.24 -10.01
N TYR A 408 0.36 -17.62 -9.93
CA TYR A 408 0.70 -19.00 -9.68
C TYR A 408 0.16 -19.26 -8.28
N GLU A 409 -1.03 -19.85 -8.22
CA GLU A 409 -1.46 -20.59 -7.03
C GLU A 409 -0.45 -21.71 -6.80
N ASN A 410 0.69 -21.33 -6.25
CA ASN A 410 1.69 -22.28 -5.87
C ASN A 410 1.22 -23.00 -4.62
N ILE A 411 0.52 -24.10 -4.83
CA ILE A 411 -0.06 -24.97 -3.80
C ILE A 411 1.01 -25.43 -2.78
N TYR A 412 2.30 -25.30 -3.10
CA TYR A 412 3.42 -25.80 -2.33
C TYR A 412 4.37 -24.73 -1.75
N ARG A 413 4.33 -23.48 -2.19
CA ARG A 413 5.23 -22.42 -1.73
C ARG A 413 4.45 -21.30 -1.07
N GLY A 414 4.89 -20.89 0.13
CA GLY A 414 4.43 -19.66 0.77
C GLY A 414 2.92 -19.54 1.02
N LYS A 415 2.24 -20.64 1.35
CA LYS A 415 0.77 -20.71 1.50
C LYS A 415 0.16 -19.57 2.33
N VAL A 416 0.91 -19.00 3.28
CA VAL A 416 0.40 -17.94 4.16
C VAL A 416 0.52 -16.57 3.48
N GLN A 417 1.60 -16.30 2.75
CA GLN A 417 1.86 -14.98 2.14
C GLN A 417 1.00 -14.68 0.90
N HIS A 418 0.46 -15.71 0.24
CA HIS A 418 -0.39 -15.59 -0.96
C HIS A 418 -1.88 -15.83 -0.68
N ARG A 419 -2.24 -16.13 0.56
CA ARG A 419 -3.62 -16.40 0.93
C ARG A 419 -4.44 -15.10 0.96
N LYS A 420 -5.66 -15.10 0.41
CA LYS A 420 -6.64 -14.05 0.73
C LYS A 420 -6.81 -14.04 2.25
N VAL A 421 -6.38 -12.94 2.86
CA VAL A 421 -6.41 -12.81 4.32
C VAL A 421 -7.83 -12.42 4.71
N GLU A 422 -8.57 -13.36 5.29
CA GLU A 422 -9.76 -13.04 6.06
C GLU A 422 -9.31 -12.44 7.39
N ILE A 423 -9.88 -11.29 7.72
CA ILE A 423 -9.54 -10.56 8.94
C ILE A 423 -10.39 -11.15 10.05
N GLU A 424 -9.83 -12.09 10.79
CA GLU A 424 -10.45 -12.64 11.99
C GLU A 424 -9.75 -12.11 13.23
N GLU A 425 -10.52 -11.64 14.19
CA GLU A 425 -10.02 -11.23 15.49
C GLU A 425 -9.61 -12.48 16.29
N MET A 426 -8.52 -12.39 17.04
CA MET A 426 -8.10 -13.48 17.92
C MET A 426 -9.12 -13.63 19.05
N PRO A 427 -9.54 -14.89 19.35
CA PRO A 427 -10.61 -15.15 20.30
C PRO A 427 -10.21 -14.86 21.75
N MET A 428 -11.22 -14.78 22.62
CA MET A 428 -11.03 -14.60 24.06
C MET A 428 -10.37 -15.82 24.71
N TYR A 429 -9.61 -15.58 25.79
CA TYR A 429 -9.08 -16.63 26.65
C TYR A 429 -10.20 -17.20 27.51
N HIS A 430 -10.20 -18.51 27.67
CA HIS A 430 -11.18 -19.24 28.46
C HIS A 430 -10.55 -20.42 29.20
N LEU A 431 -11.21 -20.87 30.26
CA LEU A 431 -10.81 -22.06 30.98
C LEU A 431 -11.12 -23.31 30.14
N SER A 432 -10.21 -24.27 30.14
CA SER A 432 -10.29 -25.48 29.33
C SER A 432 -9.60 -26.67 30.00
N TYR A 433 -9.99 -27.88 29.61
CA TYR A 433 -9.26 -29.12 29.95
C TYR A 433 -8.17 -29.47 28.93
N ILE A 434 -8.10 -28.73 27.84
CA ILE A 434 -7.16 -28.96 26.74
C ILE A 434 -6.08 -27.89 26.78
N ARG A 435 -4.84 -28.33 26.95
CA ARG A 435 -3.68 -27.41 26.94
C ARG A 435 -3.25 -27.12 25.53
N TYR A 436 -3.12 -25.84 25.20
CA TYR A 436 -2.44 -25.41 23.99
C TYR A 436 -0.93 -25.44 24.16
N ALA A 437 -0.19 -25.99 23.20
CA ALA A 437 1.26 -25.99 23.17
C ALA A 437 1.77 -25.15 22.00
N ASN A 438 2.44 -24.04 22.29
CA ASN A 438 3.17 -23.27 21.29
C ASN A 438 4.59 -23.86 21.10
N LEU A 439 5.08 -23.81 19.85
CA LEU A 439 6.44 -24.25 19.51
C LEU A 439 7.51 -23.27 19.99
N ILE A 440 7.14 -22.03 20.30
CA ILE A 440 8.00 -20.99 20.86
C ILE A 440 7.93 -21.09 22.38
N LYS A 441 9.05 -21.39 23.04
CA LYS A 441 9.10 -21.64 24.49
C LYS A 441 8.81 -20.38 25.32
N SER A 442 9.20 -19.21 24.83
CA SER A 442 8.91 -17.91 25.46
C SER A 442 7.42 -17.59 25.52
N TYR A 443 6.62 -18.26 24.69
CA TYR A 443 5.17 -18.12 24.67
C TYR A 443 4.49 -19.32 25.34
N GLN A 444 4.37 -19.27 26.65
CA GLN A 444 3.60 -20.23 27.43
C GLN A 444 2.50 -19.52 28.17
N VAL A 445 1.26 -19.97 27.99
CA VAL A 445 0.11 -19.44 28.71
C VAL A 445 0.20 -19.91 30.17
N PHE A 446 0.29 -18.95 31.10
CA PHE A 446 0.29 -19.17 32.51
C PHE A 446 -0.53 -18.09 33.22
N ASP A 447 -1.47 -18.51 34.04
CA ASP A 447 -2.28 -17.64 34.89
C ASP A 447 -2.23 -18.10 36.35
N ALA A 448 -1.94 -17.15 37.24
CA ALA A 448 -1.75 -17.44 38.66
C ALA A 448 -3.06 -17.84 39.39
N LEU A 449 -4.22 -17.30 38.96
CA LEU A 449 -5.52 -17.62 39.52
C LEU A 449 -5.91 -19.05 39.20
N VAL A 450 -5.71 -19.46 37.93
CA VAL A 450 -5.97 -20.83 37.47
C VAL A 450 -5.05 -21.84 38.16
N GLU A 451 -3.77 -21.53 38.33
CA GLU A 451 -2.84 -22.42 39.01
C GLU A 451 -3.16 -22.51 40.51
N THR A 452 -3.54 -21.40 41.16
CA THR A 452 -4.00 -21.37 42.55
C THR A 452 -5.24 -22.25 42.74
N PHE A 453 -6.21 -22.16 41.81
CA PHE A 453 -7.38 -23.03 41.84
C PHE A 453 -6.98 -24.51 41.73
N ASN A 454 -6.12 -24.88 40.81
CA ASN A 454 -5.64 -26.25 40.65
C ASN A 454 -4.91 -26.79 41.90
N GLN A 455 -4.16 -25.95 42.59
CA GLN A 455 -3.42 -26.35 43.79
C GLN A 455 -4.32 -26.46 45.03
N LYS A 456 -5.27 -25.52 45.18
CA LYS A 456 -6.15 -25.41 46.36
C LYS A 456 -7.32 -26.38 46.31
N GLU A 457 -8.01 -26.47 45.17
CA GLU A 457 -9.21 -27.29 45.00
C GLU A 457 -8.88 -28.71 44.50
N LYS A 458 -7.69 -28.93 43.97
CA LYS A 458 -7.19 -30.22 43.44
C LYS A 458 -8.19 -30.96 42.60
N PRO A 459 -8.70 -30.32 41.51
CA PRO A 459 -9.70 -30.91 40.68
C PRO A 459 -9.21 -32.23 40.06
N ARG A 460 -10.11 -33.14 39.81
CA ARG A 460 -9.81 -34.46 39.17
C ARG A 460 -9.13 -34.29 37.83
N HIS A 461 -9.55 -33.27 37.06
CA HIS A 461 -8.94 -32.85 35.80
C HIS A 461 -8.41 -31.44 35.95
N LYS A 462 -7.12 -31.27 35.62
CA LYS A 462 -6.45 -29.96 35.71
C LYS A 462 -7.05 -28.99 34.72
N VAL A 463 -7.34 -27.78 35.17
CA VAL A 463 -7.86 -26.69 34.33
C VAL A 463 -6.69 -25.89 33.77
N TYR A 464 -6.77 -25.49 32.52
CA TYR A 464 -5.81 -24.67 31.80
C TYR A 464 -6.49 -23.45 31.21
N LEU A 465 -5.73 -22.40 30.95
CA LEU A 465 -6.16 -21.25 30.20
C LEU A 465 -5.76 -21.41 28.72
N THR A 466 -6.67 -21.12 27.79
CA THR A 466 -6.44 -21.21 26.34
C THR A 466 -7.29 -20.21 25.57
N CYS A 467 -6.85 -19.81 24.37
CA CYS A 467 -7.63 -19.08 23.39
C CYS A 467 -7.76 -19.84 22.05
N ASN A 468 -7.50 -21.15 22.06
CA ASN A 468 -7.43 -21.95 20.83
C ASN A 468 -8.83 -22.18 20.22
N PRO A 469 -9.06 -21.75 18.95
CA PRO A 469 -10.32 -21.97 18.25
C PRO A 469 -10.45 -23.35 17.58
N ASN A 470 -9.43 -24.22 17.69
CA ASN A 470 -9.42 -25.49 16.96
C ASN A 470 -10.55 -26.42 17.37
N SER A 471 -11.19 -27.04 16.38
CA SER A 471 -12.19 -28.09 16.58
C SER A 471 -11.60 -29.28 17.33
N LEU A 472 -12.38 -29.83 18.25
CA LEU A 472 -12.03 -31.05 18.98
C LEU A 472 -11.97 -32.26 18.03
N SER A 473 -11.03 -33.16 18.27
CA SER A 473 -11.12 -34.50 17.70
C SER A 473 -12.26 -35.28 18.35
N GLU A 474 -12.79 -36.29 17.68
CA GLU A 474 -13.83 -37.15 18.19
C GLU A 474 -13.46 -37.78 19.55
N GLN A 475 -12.20 -38.19 19.70
CA GLN A 475 -11.70 -38.74 20.96
C GLN A 475 -11.66 -37.68 22.09
N GLN A 476 -11.29 -36.45 21.78
CA GLN A 476 -11.30 -35.35 22.74
C GLN A 476 -12.74 -34.98 23.16
N SER A 477 -13.66 -34.89 22.20
CA SER A 477 -15.09 -34.66 22.49
C SER A 477 -15.66 -35.71 23.40
N THR A 478 -15.45 -37.00 23.09
CA THR A 478 -15.90 -38.13 23.93
C THR A 478 -15.30 -38.04 25.34
N ALA A 479 -14.06 -37.74 25.48
CA ALA A 479 -13.41 -37.59 26.79
C ALA A 479 -14.04 -36.45 27.62
N VAL A 480 -14.38 -35.33 26.99
CA VAL A 480 -15.02 -34.20 27.70
C VAL A 480 -16.45 -34.49 28.06
N PHE A 481 -17.24 -35.21 27.24
CA PHE A 481 -18.57 -35.66 27.63
C PHE A 481 -18.53 -36.63 28.82
N ASN A 482 -17.57 -37.56 28.90
CA ASN A 482 -17.36 -38.38 30.07
C ASN A 482 -17.04 -37.55 31.35
N ILE A 483 -16.32 -36.44 31.20
CA ILE A 483 -16.07 -35.50 32.31
C ILE A 483 -17.38 -34.85 32.76
N ILE A 484 -18.23 -34.39 31.84
CA ILE A 484 -19.54 -33.80 32.14
C ILE A 484 -20.44 -34.80 32.92
N ASP A 485 -20.51 -36.06 32.46
CA ASP A 485 -21.29 -37.09 33.11
C ASP A 485 -20.77 -37.39 34.52
N SER A 486 -19.46 -37.50 34.71
CA SER A 486 -18.85 -37.75 36.03
C SER A 486 -19.13 -36.56 36.98
N LEU A 487 -18.93 -35.31 36.52
CA LEU A 487 -19.19 -34.14 37.34
C LEU A 487 -20.67 -33.98 37.69
N SER A 488 -21.57 -34.37 36.79
CA SER A 488 -23.03 -34.37 37.04
C SER A 488 -23.44 -35.40 38.10
N ALA A 489 -22.81 -36.58 38.10
CA ALA A 489 -23.01 -37.57 39.16
C ALA A 489 -22.43 -37.09 40.53
N ASP A 490 -21.26 -36.49 40.50
CA ASP A 490 -20.63 -35.94 41.74
C ASP A 490 -21.48 -34.77 42.32
N LEU A 491 -22.07 -33.94 41.49
CA LEU A 491 -22.99 -32.87 41.89
C LEU A 491 -24.23 -33.36 42.62
N GLN A 492 -24.78 -34.50 42.21
CA GLN A 492 -25.93 -35.11 42.86
C GLN A 492 -25.58 -35.62 44.29
N GLN A 493 -24.30 -35.87 44.57
CA GLN A 493 -23.80 -36.37 45.87
C GLN A 493 -23.18 -35.26 46.70
N ALA A 494 -23.04 -34.05 46.17
CA ALA A 494 -22.46 -32.95 46.91
C ALA A 494 -23.40 -32.43 47.99
N HIS A 495 -22.88 -32.28 49.22
CA HIS A 495 -23.67 -31.87 50.39
C HIS A 495 -23.25 -30.52 50.97
N ASP A 496 -22.14 -29.96 50.51
CA ASP A 496 -21.63 -28.67 50.94
C ASP A 496 -21.52 -27.65 49.78
N MET A 497 -21.75 -26.38 50.11
CA MET A 497 -21.78 -25.30 49.13
C MET A 497 -20.46 -25.09 48.40
N ARG A 498 -19.32 -25.31 49.07
CA ARG A 498 -18.00 -25.12 48.50
C ARG A 498 -17.72 -26.17 47.41
N THR A 499 -17.96 -27.44 47.76
CA THR A 499 -17.82 -28.56 46.78
C THR A 499 -18.77 -28.38 45.61
N THR A 500 -20.05 -28.03 45.85
CA THR A 500 -21.04 -27.74 44.79
C THR A 500 -20.53 -26.64 43.86
N ARG A 501 -20.09 -25.51 44.41
CA ARG A 501 -19.53 -24.41 43.61
C ARG A 501 -18.36 -24.88 42.72
N THR A 502 -17.41 -25.61 43.31
CA THR A 502 -16.21 -26.08 42.61
C THR A 502 -16.58 -27.06 41.47
N LEU A 503 -17.55 -27.95 41.69
CA LEU A 503 -18.04 -28.90 40.71
C LEU A 503 -18.80 -28.19 39.55
N LEU A 504 -19.64 -27.18 39.91
CA LEU A 504 -20.35 -26.37 38.92
C LEU A 504 -19.35 -25.61 37.99
N LEU A 505 -18.34 -24.97 38.54
CA LEU A 505 -17.30 -24.31 37.75
C LEU A 505 -16.60 -25.31 36.83
N GLN A 506 -16.22 -26.48 37.34
CA GLN A 506 -15.58 -27.52 36.52
C GLN A 506 -16.50 -28.05 35.41
N ARG A 507 -17.80 -28.21 35.66
CA ARG A 507 -18.76 -28.67 34.66
C ARG A 507 -19.00 -27.58 33.61
N ALA A 508 -19.11 -26.33 34.00
CA ALA A 508 -19.18 -25.18 33.09
C ALA A 508 -17.94 -25.10 32.16
N VAL A 509 -16.74 -25.37 32.69
CA VAL A 509 -15.54 -25.48 31.86
C VAL A 509 -15.67 -26.60 30.83
N ALA A 510 -16.20 -27.78 31.23
CA ALA A 510 -16.40 -28.87 30.30
C ALA A 510 -17.45 -28.54 29.22
N TYR A 511 -18.55 -27.91 29.58
CA TYR A 511 -19.59 -27.44 28.64
C TYR A 511 -19.01 -26.40 27.68
N THR A 512 -18.14 -25.48 28.14
CA THR A 512 -17.47 -24.51 27.28
C THR A 512 -16.61 -25.20 26.21
N VAL A 513 -15.87 -26.24 26.60
CA VAL A 513 -14.98 -26.98 25.67
C VAL A 513 -15.77 -27.66 24.57
N VAL A 514 -16.98 -28.18 24.86
CA VAL A 514 -17.89 -28.79 23.85
C VAL A 514 -18.85 -27.76 23.22
N GLN A 515 -18.63 -26.46 23.46
CA GLN A 515 -19.41 -25.34 22.91
C GLN A 515 -20.89 -25.32 23.31
N ASN A 516 -21.23 -25.94 24.42
CA ASN A 516 -22.57 -25.85 25.01
C ASN A 516 -22.61 -24.65 25.99
N PHE A 517 -22.57 -23.43 25.43
CA PHE A 517 -22.46 -22.21 26.21
C PHE A 517 -23.69 -21.90 27.07
N ALA A 518 -24.88 -22.37 26.69
CA ALA A 518 -26.10 -22.15 27.46
C ALA A 518 -26.02 -22.85 28.82
N GLU A 519 -25.74 -24.15 28.83
CA GLU A 519 -25.58 -24.94 30.07
C GLU A 519 -24.37 -24.43 30.90
N ALA A 520 -23.30 -23.97 30.22
CA ALA A 520 -22.16 -23.38 30.90
C ALA A 520 -22.57 -22.12 31.68
N VAL A 521 -23.35 -21.22 31.07
CA VAL A 521 -23.84 -19.98 31.71
C VAL A 521 -24.76 -20.29 32.88
N ASP A 522 -25.65 -21.30 32.77
CA ASP A 522 -26.56 -21.69 33.85
C ASP A 522 -25.80 -22.24 35.06
N ASP A 523 -24.78 -23.09 34.86
CA ASP A 523 -23.90 -23.55 35.93
C ASP A 523 -23.13 -22.41 36.56
N LEU A 524 -22.64 -21.48 35.78
CA LEU A 524 -21.87 -20.31 36.25
C LEU A 524 -22.74 -19.32 37.04
N ASN A 525 -23.99 -19.12 36.62
CA ASN A 525 -24.96 -18.33 37.38
C ASN A 525 -25.22 -18.96 38.74
N THR A 526 -25.46 -20.27 38.81
CA THR A 526 -25.65 -20.99 40.08
C THR A 526 -24.35 -20.92 40.93
N CYS A 527 -23.20 -21.03 40.34
CA CYS A 527 -21.92 -20.87 41.01
C CYS A 527 -21.79 -19.49 41.66
N LEU A 528 -22.21 -18.43 40.94
CA LEU A 528 -22.13 -17.04 41.44
C LEU A 528 -23.27 -16.67 42.40
N GLU A 529 -24.36 -17.41 42.44
CA GLU A 529 -25.34 -17.32 43.56
C GLU A 529 -24.73 -17.81 44.88
N ILE A 530 -23.88 -18.84 44.81
CA ILE A 530 -23.17 -19.37 46.01
C ILE A 530 -22.05 -18.42 46.44
N ASP A 531 -21.22 -17.96 45.50
CA ASP A 531 -20.12 -17.02 45.74
C ASP A 531 -20.08 -15.92 44.67
N PRO A 532 -20.71 -14.77 44.89
CA PRO A 532 -20.76 -13.68 43.92
C PRO A 532 -19.41 -13.12 43.52
N ASN A 533 -18.34 -13.41 44.23
CA ASN A 533 -17.00 -12.92 43.99
C ASN A 533 -16.03 -13.99 43.46
N ASP A 534 -16.57 -15.15 43.00
CA ASP A 534 -15.71 -16.17 42.37
C ASP A 534 -15.15 -15.66 41.05
N VAL A 535 -13.86 -15.30 41.06
CA VAL A 535 -13.15 -14.64 40.00
C VAL A 535 -13.12 -15.48 38.69
N LEU A 536 -12.93 -16.80 38.85
CA LEU A 536 -12.89 -17.71 37.68
C LEU A 536 -14.29 -17.93 37.09
N ALA A 537 -15.33 -17.97 37.95
CA ALA A 537 -16.71 -18.07 37.47
C ALA A 537 -17.16 -16.80 36.72
N LEU A 538 -16.83 -15.61 37.24
CA LEU A 538 -17.08 -14.34 36.58
C LEU A 538 -16.39 -14.29 35.20
N TRP A 539 -15.09 -14.61 35.18
CA TRP A 539 -14.33 -14.62 33.91
C TRP A 539 -14.95 -15.57 32.90
N GLN A 540 -15.16 -16.83 33.29
CA GLN A 540 -15.71 -17.84 32.38
C GLN A 540 -17.13 -17.49 31.93
N ARG A 541 -17.96 -16.88 32.81
CA ARG A 541 -19.31 -16.44 32.43
C ARG A 541 -19.28 -15.35 31.39
N ALA A 542 -18.40 -14.37 31.52
CA ALA A 542 -18.22 -13.32 30.51
C ALA A 542 -17.91 -13.90 29.13
N VAL A 543 -16.99 -14.87 29.07
CA VAL A 543 -16.62 -15.53 27.81
C VAL A 543 -17.81 -16.35 27.24
N CYS A 544 -18.44 -17.19 28.07
CA CYS A 544 -19.56 -18.02 27.61
C CYS A 544 -20.75 -17.18 27.13
N THR A 545 -21.06 -16.08 27.84
CA THR A 545 -22.14 -15.16 27.44
C THR A 545 -21.85 -14.49 26.11
N THR A 546 -20.62 -14.08 25.88
CA THR A 546 -20.18 -13.49 24.59
C THR A 546 -20.33 -14.50 23.46
N ARG A 547 -19.83 -15.72 23.63
CA ARG A 547 -19.96 -16.78 22.63
C ARG A 547 -21.41 -17.18 22.35
N LEU A 548 -22.25 -17.24 23.39
CA LEU A 548 -23.68 -17.51 23.23
C LEU A 548 -24.37 -16.40 22.42
N ASN A 549 -23.97 -15.15 22.60
CA ASN A 549 -24.49 -14.02 21.83
C ASN A 549 -24.07 -14.08 20.36
N GLU A 550 -22.83 -14.43 20.07
CA GLU A 550 -22.32 -14.62 18.71
C GLU A 550 -23.08 -15.69 17.94
N MET A 551 -23.53 -16.76 18.63
CA MET A 551 -24.29 -17.87 18.04
C MET A 551 -25.79 -17.59 17.92
N SER A 552 -26.34 -16.64 18.69
CA SER A 552 -27.76 -16.32 18.71
C SER A 552 -28.06 -15.14 17.78
N SER A 553 -29.06 -15.29 16.89
CA SER A 553 -29.60 -14.20 16.07
C SER A 553 -30.52 -13.26 16.89
N SER A 554 -30.10 -12.87 18.12
CA SER A 554 -30.89 -12.05 19.03
C SER A 554 -30.96 -10.57 18.59
N LYS A 555 -32.01 -9.87 19.05
CA LYS A 555 -32.18 -8.43 18.77
C LYS A 555 -31.00 -7.62 19.30
N ALA A 556 -30.56 -6.61 18.54
CA ALA A 556 -29.40 -5.76 18.88
C ALA A 556 -29.40 -5.21 20.32
N THR A 557 -30.57 -4.89 20.87
CA THR A 557 -30.73 -4.39 22.26
C THR A 557 -30.39 -5.44 23.31
N ASP A 558 -30.78 -6.70 23.11
CA ASP A 558 -30.49 -7.77 24.06
C ASP A 558 -29.00 -8.13 24.05
N THR A 559 -28.36 -8.05 22.89
CA THR A 559 -26.91 -8.25 22.72
C THR A 559 -26.12 -7.19 23.50
N GLN A 560 -26.49 -5.91 23.38
CA GLN A 560 -25.82 -4.82 24.10
C GLN A 560 -25.90 -4.94 25.63
N ILE A 561 -27.06 -5.37 26.16
CA ILE A 561 -27.22 -5.58 27.60
C ILE A 561 -26.33 -6.72 28.10
N LYS A 562 -26.28 -7.83 27.36
CA LYS A 562 -25.44 -8.99 27.73
C LYS A 562 -23.95 -8.70 27.61
N GLU A 563 -23.53 -7.94 26.60
CA GLU A 563 -22.15 -7.46 26.46
C GLU A 563 -21.75 -6.53 27.61
N ALA A 564 -22.64 -5.62 28.02
CA ALA A 564 -22.40 -4.78 29.19
C ALA A 564 -22.23 -5.61 30.47
N GLY A 565 -23.00 -6.68 30.64
CA GLY A 565 -22.84 -7.63 31.75
C GLY A 565 -21.51 -8.37 31.74
N ALA A 566 -21.05 -8.79 30.53
CA ALA A 566 -19.75 -9.44 30.38
C ALA A 566 -18.59 -8.48 30.71
N ILE A 567 -18.67 -7.20 30.28
CA ILE A 567 -17.70 -6.17 30.64
C ILE A 567 -17.68 -5.92 32.15
N ASP A 568 -18.84 -5.93 32.81
CA ASP A 568 -18.93 -5.77 34.29
C ASP A 568 -18.27 -6.95 35.01
N ASP A 569 -18.55 -8.18 34.57
CA ASP A 569 -17.92 -9.39 35.13
C ASP A 569 -16.39 -9.30 35.02
N LEU A 570 -15.83 -8.99 33.84
CA LEU A 570 -14.38 -8.84 33.66
C LEU A 570 -13.82 -7.66 34.46
N THR A 571 -14.58 -6.58 34.63
CA THR A 571 -14.16 -5.44 35.44
C THR A 571 -14.09 -5.81 36.91
N ARG A 572 -15.02 -6.62 37.43
CA ARG A 572 -14.96 -7.15 38.80
C ARG A 572 -13.77 -8.09 39.00
N VAL A 573 -13.43 -8.91 38.00
CA VAL A 573 -12.20 -9.71 38.05
C VAL A 573 -10.97 -8.83 38.18
N LEU A 574 -10.88 -7.76 37.39
CA LEU A 574 -9.75 -6.81 37.45
C LEU A 574 -9.70 -5.97 38.71
N GLN A 575 -10.82 -5.79 39.44
CA GLN A 575 -10.82 -5.19 40.78
C GLN A 575 -10.20 -6.15 41.81
N ALA A 576 -10.35 -7.46 41.63
CA ALA A 576 -9.72 -8.46 42.49
C ALA A 576 -8.25 -8.72 42.13
N ASP A 577 -7.91 -8.72 40.83
CA ASP A 577 -6.54 -8.86 40.33
C ASP A 577 -6.30 -7.87 39.17
N SER A 578 -5.78 -6.70 39.53
CA SER A 578 -5.47 -5.64 38.54
C SER A 578 -4.23 -5.91 37.70
N THR A 579 -3.58 -7.05 37.85
CA THR A 579 -2.38 -7.43 37.08
C THR A 579 -2.65 -8.52 36.04
N ASN A 580 -3.88 -9.03 35.93
CA ASN A 580 -4.23 -10.12 35.06
C ASN A 580 -4.26 -9.68 33.57
N ALA A 581 -3.22 -10.04 32.83
CA ALA A 581 -3.06 -9.69 31.42
C ALA A 581 -4.16 -10.25 30.52
N TYR A 582 -4.61 -11.47 30.80
CA TYR A 582 -5.59 -12.15 29.95
C TYR A 582 -6.99 -11.56 30.11
N VAL A 583 -7.34 -11.12 31.30
CA VAL A 583 -8.64 -10.46 31.56
C VAL A 583 -8.70 -9.07 30.92
N TYR A 584 -7.60 -8.30 30.95
CA TYR A 584 -7.51 -7.07 30.17
C TYR A 584 -7.67 -7.34 28.68
N TYR A 585 -7.02 -8.38 28.17
CA TYR A 585 -7.15 -8.78 26.76
C TYR A 585 -8.61 -9.11 26.41
N ASP A 586 -9.29 -9.93 27.20
CA ASP A 586 -10.67 -10.34 26.95
C ASP A 586 -11.64 -9.15 27.01
N ARG A 587 -11.45 -8.21 27.96
CA ARG A 587 -12.25 -6.99 28.01
C ARG A 587 -11.97 -6.09 26.80
N GLY A 588 -10.72 -6.03 26.35
CA GLY A 588 -10.32 -5.36 25.12
C GLY A 588 -11.04 -5.93 23.88
N ASN A 589 -11.24 -7.26 23.81
CA ASN A 589 -11.99 -7.89 22.74
C ASN A 589 -13.45 -7.44 22.71
N LEU A 590 -14.09 -7.31 23.88
CA LEU A 590 -15.46 -6.79 23.96
C LEU A 590 -15.55 -5.32 23.50
N TYR A 591 -14.58 -4.49 23.86
CA TYR A 591 -14.54 -3.11 23.36
C TYR A 591 -14.25 -3.04 21.86
N LEU A 592 -13.44 -3.96 21.33
CA LEU A 592 -13.17 -4.05 19.89
C LEU A 592 -14.43 -4.43 19.11
N ALA A 593 -15.20 -5.40 19.60
CA ALA A 593 -16.48 -5.81 19.02
C ALA A 593 -17.52 -4.66 19.02
N GLN A 594 -17.46 -3.76 20.03
CA GLN A 594 -18.28 -2.55 20.10
C GLN A 594 -17.71 -1.38 19.26
N GLU A 595 -16.67 -1.61 18.48
CA GLU A 595 -15.93 -0.58 17.71
C GLU A 595 -15.35 0.56 18.59
N ASN A 596 -15.24 0.34 19.89
CA ASN A 596 -14.63 1.28 20.81
C ASN A 596 -13.11 1.09 20.85
N TYR A 597 -12.48 1.50 19.75
CA TYR A 597 -11.04 1.26 19.53
C TYR A 597 -10.15 1.88 20.59
N GLU A 598 -10.53 3.03 21.15
CA GLU A 598 -9.72 3.69 22.20
C GLU A 598 -9.62 2.85 23.47
N LYS A 599 -10.76 2.36 23.97
CA LYS A 599 -10.80 1.49 25.16
C LYS A 599 -10.14 0.14 24.87
N ALA A 600 -10.38 -0.43 23.69
CA ALA A 600 -9.74 -1.68 23.28
C ALA A 600 -8.21 -1.55 23.28
N ILE A 601 -7.67 -0.51 22.65
CA ILE A 601 -6.22 -0.23 22.62
C ILE A 601 -5.67 -0.03 24.04
N ALA A 602 -6.38 0.67 24.93
CA ALA A 602 -5.95 0.87 26.31
C ALA A 602 -5.87 -0.46 27.08
N ASP A 603 -6.90 -1.32 26.98
CA ASP A 603 -6.91 -2.61 27.64
C ASP A 603 -5.85 -3.57 27.08
N TYR A 604 -5.69 -3.66 25.74
CA TYR A 604 -4.60 -4.45 25.16
C TYR A 604 -3.22 -3.92 25.57
N THR A 605 -3.07 -2.62 25.72
CA THR A 605 -1.81 -2.03 26.21
C THR A 605 -1.53 -2.43 27.64
N SER A 606 -2.56 -2.45 28.49
CA SER A 606 -2.45 -2.97 29.87
C SER A 606 -2.11 -4.46 29.86
N ALA A 607 -2.77 -5.27 29.02
CA ALA A 607 -2.46 -6.69 28.87
C ALA A 607 -0.98 -6.92 28.52
N ILE A 608 -0.47 -6.20 27.51
CA ILE A 608 0.92 -6.29 27.08
C ILE A 608 1.90 -5.81 28.15
N SER A 609 1.55 -4.78 28.94
CA SER A 609 2.41 -4.28 30.02
C SER A 609 2.59 -5.30 31.14
N HIS A 610 1.57 -6.12 31.41
CA HIS A 610 1.63 -7.19 32.42
C HIS A 610 2.21 -8.50 31.85
N ASN A 611 2.02 -8.77 30.56
CA ASN A 611 2.59 -9.92 29.88
C ASN A 611 3.02 -9.55 28.44
N ALA A 612 4.31 -9.27 28.27
CA ALA A 612 4.88 -8.90 26.97
C ALA A 612 4.89 -10.04 25.92
N ASN A 613 4.49 -11.25 26.30
CA ASN A 613 4.48 -12.41 25.40
C ASN A 613 3.06 -12.83 24.97
N ILE A 614 2.04 -12.03 25.20
CA ILE A 614 0.67 -12.29 24.76
C ILE A 614 0.50 -11.88 23.30
N ALA A 615 0.69 -12.83 22.39
CA ALA A 615 0.71 -12.59 20.95
C ALA A 615 -0.63 -12.06 20.42
N GLU A 616 -1.73 -12.57 20.95
CA GLU A 616 -3.10 -12.21 20.61
C GLU A 616 -3.40 -10.75 20.94
N ALA A 617 -2.85 -10.24 22.04
CA ALA A 617 -3.04 -8.83 22.40
C ALA A 617 -2.35 -7.88 21.43
N TYR A 618 -1.16 -8.23 20.94
CA TYR A 618 -0.51 -7.47 19.88
C TYR A 618 -1.33 -7.54 18.58
N TYR A 619 -1.81 -8.72 18.20
CA TYR A 619 -2.58 -8.90 16.98
C TYR A 619 -3.86 -8.06 17.00
N ASN A 620 -4.70 -8.20 18.03
CA ASN A 620 -5.97 -7.47 18.13
C ASN A 620 -5.76 -5.96 18.37
N ARG A 621 -4.70 -5.55 19.11
CA ARG A 621 -4.34 -4.12 19.22
C ARG A 621 -3.91 -3.55 17.86
N GLY A 622 -3.15 -4.33 17.10
CA GLY A 622 -2.77 -3.97 15.73
C GLY A 622 -3.99 -3.75 14.84
N LEU A 623 -4.98 -4.64 14.90
CA LEU A 623 -6.26 -4.48 14.20
C LEU A 623 -7.02 -3.24 14.66
N ALA A 624 -7.15 -3.01 15.96
CA ALA A 624 -7.82 -1.84 16.53
C ALA A 624 -7.16 -0.53 16.09
N ARG A 625 -5.81 -0.49 16.05
CA ARG A 625 -5.04 0.66 15.56
C ARG A 625 -5.27 0.92 14.08
N ILE A 626 -5.26 -0.13 13.23
CA ILE A 626 -5.53 -0.01 11.81
C ILE A 626 -6.97 0.49 11.58
N LYS A 627 -7.97 -0.12 12.24
CA LYS A 627 -9.37 0.31 12.15
C LYS A 627 -9.57 1.76 12.63
N SER A 628 -8.73 2.26 13.55
CA SER A 628 -8.73 3.65 14.02
C SER A 628 -7.85 4.61 13.18
N GLY A 629 -7.27 4.16 12.06
CA GLY A 629 -6.44 4.96 11.16
C GLY A 629 -4.96 5.09 11.56
N LYS A 630 -4.49 4.36 12.57
CA LYS A 630 -3.09 4.34 13.03
C LYS A 630 -2.32 3.18 12.40
N ASN A 631 -2.21 3.18 11.06
CA ASN A 631 -1.68 2.05 10.30
C ASN A 631 -0.24 1.66 10.70
N ALA A 632 0.66 2.63 10.82
CA ALA A 632 2.07 2.36 11.14
C ALA A 632 2.23 1.65 12.50
N GLU A 633 1.53 2.14 13.55
CA GLU A 633 1.54 1.53 14.87
C GLU A 633 0.87 0.13 14.86
N GLY A 634 -0.17 -0.03 14.02
CA GLY A 634 -0.86 -1.31 13.85
C GLY A 634 0.03 -2.36 13.18
N ILE A 635 0.77 -1.97 12.15
CA ILE A 635 1.75 -2.85 11.47
C ILE A 635 2.86 -3.28 12.44
N ASP A 636 3.34 -2.37 13.31
CA ASP A 636 4.35 -2.71 14.31
C ASP A 636 3.86 -3.76 15.31
N ASP A 637 2.61 -3.64 15.77
CA ASP A 637 1.97 -4.65 16.61
C ASP A 637 1.79 -5.99 15.89
N LEU A 638 1.36 -5.99 14.64
CA LEU A 638 1.22 -7.21 13.84
C LEU A 638 2.57 -7.91 13.62
N SER A 639 3.65 -7.16 13.38
CA SER A 639 5.00 -7.70 13.31
C SER A 639 5.37 -8.42 14.60
N ARG A 640 5.07 -7.80 15.77
CA ARG A 640 5.35 -8.41 17.06
C ARG A 640 4.50 -9.68 17.30
N ALA A 641 3.23 -9.68 16.91
CA ALA A 641 2.38 -10.87 16.95
C ALA A 641 2.96 -12.03 16.12
N GLY A 642 3.47 -11.74 14.92
CA GLY A 642 4.15 -12.71 14.06
C GLY A 642 5.43 -13.28 14.66
N GLU A 643 6.23 -12.47 15.36
CA GLU A 643 7.41 -12.91 16.11
C GLU A 643 7.05 -13.89 17.23
N LEU A 644 5.89 -13.68 17.86
CA LEU A 644 5.36 -14.54 18.91
C LEU A 644 4.56 -15.74 18.41
N GLY A 645 4.43 -15.93 17.08
CA GLY A 645 3.90 -17.15 16.47
C GLY A 645 2.54 -17.02 15.78
N ILE A 646 1.92 -15.82 15.72
CA ILE A 646 0.71 -15.58 14.93
C ILE A 646 1.10 -15.19 13.50
N TYR A 647 1.40 -16.19 12.68
CA TYR A 647 1.98 -15.99 11.36
C TYR A 647 1.02 -15.42 10.33
N SER A 648 -0.30 -15.49 10.55
CA SER A 648 -1.32 -14.79 9.74
C SER A 648 -1.15 -13.27 9.75
N ALA A 649 -0.50 -12.72 10.78
CA ALA A 649 -0.19 -11.30 10.89
C ALA A 649 0.61 -10.77 9.69
N TYR A 650 1.50 -11.56 9.09
CA TYR A 650 2.29 -11.14 7.94
C TYR A 650 1.46 -10.92 6.67
N GLY A 651 0.39 -11.68 6.48
CA GLY A 651 -0.57 -11.42 5.42
C GLY A 651 -1.30 -10.08 5.60
N MET A 652 -1.60 -9.73 6.85
CA MET A 652 -2.21 -8.44 7.19
C MET A 652 -1.24 -7.27 6.96
N ILE A 653 0.03 -7.42 7.36
CA ILE A 653 1.06 -6.41 7.13
C ILE A 653 1.15 -6.09 5.64
N LYS A 654 1.25 -7.10 4.77
CA LYS A 654 1.33 -6.91 3.33
C LYS A 654 0.12 -6.18 2.75
N LYS A 655 -1.07 -6.39 3.32
CA LYS A 655 -2.32 -5.73 2.89
C LYS A 655 -2.34 -4.24 3.25
N TYR A 656 -1.76 -3.84 4.38
CA TYR A 656 -1.87 -2.47 4.93
C TYR A 656 -0.57 -1.66 4.82
N SER A 657 0.53 -2.22 4.33
CA SER A 657 1.78 -1.51 4.06
C SER A 657 1.85 -0.88 2.66
N GLN A 658 0.84 -1.12 1.82
CA GLN A 658 0.69 -0.48 0.49
C GLN A 658 0.02 0.93 0.65
#